data_8ad72e25b860e6a77bf9f60df07b77da
#
_entry.id   8ad72e25b860e6a77bf9f60df07b77da
#
_cell.length_a   1.000
_cell.length_b   1.000
_cell.length_c   1.000
_cell.angle_alpha   90.00
_cell.angle_beta   90.00
_cell.angle_gamma   90.00
#
_symmetry.space_group_name_H-M   'P 1'
#
loop_
_entity.id
_entity.type
_entity.pdbx_description
1 polymer ?
#
loop_
_entity_poly.entity_id
_entity_poly.type
_entity_poly.pdbx_seq_one_letter_code
_entity_poly.pdbx_strand_id
1 'polypeptide(L)'
;MVTGSVIQNLLMGAILAVFILLLFLKDVRPTIVIACSIPLSVIFAVVLMYFTGITLNVISLSGLALGVGMLVDNSIVVIENIYRLRKEGVPVKEAAITGARGVAGAITSSTLTTISVFLPIVFTTGLTKQLFVDMGLTIGYSLVASLIVAVTFVPMMSAGVLNKVTQKDSKVINKLQILYRKVMTRLLNRKIIVVAVTLALFAGSIFGAMNIGSSLMPSMDSTQMTMTIKMPQGSSMEETASMTDTVMKKVKEIKDVDSVAGMISSGSSGISSMTSGGSSNEDQSSMYVLLKEKKKHTNKEIKKEILKKTKKFDCEVEVQESSMDMSALGGSGISVQIKGNDLNKLRSIGKDIAQIVEDTKGTQNISNGSEETTPDLHVVVDKKKAVKNGLTVATIYQQLSEKLKDASEATTITINEKEYSVNVGNSAKNTLTRDDLKKVKLTGTVSGKEKEVTLDQVANFRNSDSLSSINRNQQERTLSVTSEIKDGYNVGKVSSTVQKKIKKYNAPKGYSITMKGEMESIQETTGQIGLMLLLAVAFMYLIMVAQFQSLKSPFIILFTIPMAFTGGFLGLLITGKDLSAIAMIGFVMLAGIIVNNGIVLVDTINQLRESGYEFEEAILTAGTMRVRPILMTALTTILGLSTMAIGLGQGAEMMQPMAIVTIGGLIYGTLLTLLVVPCIYGLFNRRKKKAE
;
A
#
# COMPACT_ATOMS: atom_id res chain seq x y z
N MET A 1 -13.72 -13.08 3.64
CA MET A 1 -14.54 -11.87 3.42
C MET A 1 -13.90 -10.96 2.36
N VAL A 2 -12.69 -10.46 2.54
CA VAL A 2 -12.03 -9.51 1.60
C VAL A 2 -11.89 -10.07 0.17
N THR A 3 -11.46 -11.33 0.02
CA THR A 3 -11.38 -12.01 -1.29
C THR A 3 -12.71 -12.09 -2.01
N GLY A 4 -13.81 -12.30 -1.28
CA GLY A 4 -15.17 -12.30 -1.85
C GLY A 4 -15.56 -10.94 -2.43
N SER A 5 -15.21 -9.84 -1.75
CA SER A 5 -15.47 -8.47 -2.24
C SER A 5 -14.70 -8.16 -3.51
N VAL A 6 -13.43 -8.61 -3.62
CA VAL A 6 -12.63 -8.41 -4.83
C VAL A 6 -13.18 -9.20 -6.01
N ILE A 7 -13.62 -10.45 -5.79
CA ILE A 7 -14.28 -11.26 -6.83
C ILE A 7 -15.57 -10.60 -7.29
N GLN A 8 -16.38 -10.07 -6.36
CA GLN A 8 -17.61 -9.35 -6.69
C GLN A 8 -17.31 -8.10 -7.54
N ASN A 9 -16.28 -7.33 -7.20
CA ASN A 9 -15.83 -6.18 -7.99
C ASN A 9 -15.36 -6.58 -9.39
N LEU A 10 -14.64 -7.70 -9.51
CA LEU A 10 -14.21 -8.27 -10.79
C LEU A 10 -15.40 -8.63 -11.67
N LEU A 11 -16.40 -9.35 -11.12
CA LEU A 11 -17.61 -9.73 -11.85
C LEU A 11 -18.43 -8.50 -12.26
N MET A 12 -18.60 -7.54 -11.35
CA MET A 12 -19.35 -6.31 -11.66
C MET A 12 -18.64 -5.48 -12.72
N GLY A 13 -17.31 -5.37 -12.65
CA GLY A 13 -16.48 -4.72 -13.67
C GLY A 13 -16.60 -5.38 -15.03
N ALA A 14 -16.61 -6.72 -15.09
CA ALA A 14 -16.80 -7.48 -16.32
C ALA A 14 -18.21 -7.25 -16.93
N ILE A 15 -19.25 -7.22 -16.09
CA ILE A 15 -20.62 -6.93 -16.53
C ILE A 15 -20.73 -5.52 -17.11
N LEU A 16 -20.16 -4.52 -16.43
CA LEU A 16 -20.13 -3.14 -16.92
C LEU A 16 -19.36 -3.00 -18.22
N ALA A 17 -18.24 -3.72 -18.38
CA ALA A 17 -17.47 -3.76 -19.62
C ALA A 17 -18.31 -4.31 -20.79
N VAL A 18 -19.02 -5.42 -20.57
CA VAL A 18 -19.93 -6.01 -21.59
C VAL A 18 -21.08 -5.06 -21.91
N PHE A 19 -21.63 -4.35 -20.93
CA PHE A 19 -22.68 -3.36 -21.15
C PHE A 19 -22.23 -2.22 -22.09
N ILE A 20 -21.03 -1.66 -21.87
CA ILE A 20 -20.46 -0.64 -22.75
C ILE A 20 -20.25 -1.17 -24.16
N LEU A 21 -19.73 -2.39 -24.30
CA LEU A 21 -19.55 -3.01 -25.59
C LEU A 21 -20.86 -3.13 -26.36
N LEU A 22 -21.95 -3.54 -25.69
CA LEU A 22 -23.27 -3.62 -26.27
C LEU A 22 -23.76 -2.24 -26.76
N LEU A 23 -23.51 -1.19 -25.98
CA LEU A 23 -23.91 0.19 -26.29
C LEU A 23 -23.17 0.73 -27.54
N PHE A 24 -21.87 0.41 -27.68
CA PHE A 24 -21.04 0.87 -28.80
C PHE A 24 -21.21 0.03 -30.07
N LEU A 25 -21.26 -1.31 -29.93
CA LEU A 25 -21.37 -2.22 -31.07
C LEU A 25 -22.81 -2.28 -31.60
N LYS A 26 -23.81 -2.05 -30.72
CA LYS A 26 -25.25 -2.14 -31.04
C LYS A 26 -25.66 -3.46 -31.71
N ASP A 27 -24.84 -4.47 -31.58
CA ASP A 27 -25.05 -5.82 -32.06
C ASP A 27 -24.66 -6.82 -30.96
N VAL A 28 -25.59 -7.69 -30.61
CA VAL A 28 -25.40 -8.69 -29.54
C VAL A 28 -24.37 -9.75 -29.93
N ARG A 29 -24.24 -10.05 -31.22
CA ARG A 29 -23.36 -11.14 -31.71
C ARG A 29 -21.89 -10.90 -31.45
N PRO A 30 -21.28 -9.78 -31.91
CA PRO A 30 -19.89 -9.49 -31.57
C PRO A 30 -19.70 -9.27 -30.06
N THR A 31 -20.73 -8.73 -29.35
CA THR A 31 -20.67 -8.56 -27.90
C THR A 31 -20.57 -9.90 -27.16
N ILE A 32 -21.33 -10.93 -27.57
CA ILE A 32 -21.23 -12.27 -26.97
C ILE A 32 -19.83 -12.87 -27.17
N VAL A 33 -19.22 -12.73 -28.35
CA VAL A 33 -17.88 -13.24 -28.60
C VAL A 33 -16.86 -12.63 -27.62
N ILE A 34 -16.94 -11.31 -27.42
CA ILE A 34 -16.05 -10.61 -26.45
C ILE A 34 -16.43 -11.00 -25.02
N ALA A 35 -17.70 -11.08 -24.69
CA ALA A 35 -18.17 -11.46 -23.34
C ALA A 35 -17.67 -12.88 -22.95
N CYS A 36 -17.61 -13.82 -23.91
CA CYS A 36 -17.06 -15.15 -23.67
C CYS A 36 -15.52 -15.16 -23.58
N SER A 37 -14.83 -14.21 -24.23
CA SER A 37 -13.36 -14.13 -24.15
C SER A 37 -12.87 -13.69 -22.78
N ILE A 38 -13.64 -12.90 -22.02
CA ILE A 38 -13.27 -12.43 -20.67
C ILE A 38 -13.06 -13.59 -19.69
N PRO A 39 -14.08 -14.44 -19.40
CA PRO A 39 -13.92 -15.53 -18.44
C PRO A 39 -12.86 -16.54 -18.93
N LEU A 40 -12.75 -16.78 -20.22
CA LEU A 40 -11.74 -17.68 -20.75
C LEU A 40 -10.32 -17.17 -20.51
N SER A 41 -10.08 -15.88 -20.70
CA SER A 41 -8.79 -15.24 -20.44
C SER A 41 -8.47 -15.25 -18.94
N VAL A 42 -9.47 -15.00 -18.07
CA VAL A 42 -9.30 -15.03 -16.61
C VAL A 42 -8.94 -16.44 -16.14
N ILE A 43 -9.67 -17.47 -16.60
CA ILE A 43 -9.37 -18.87 -16.25
C ILE A 43 -7.96 -19.25 -16.71
N PHE A 44 -7.58 -18.86 -17.92
CA PHE A 44 -6.24 -19.15 -18.45
C PHE A 44 -5.15 -18.43 -17.62
N ALA A 45 -5.38 -17.18 -17.21
CA ALA A 45 -4.46 -16.46 -16.33
C ALA A 45 -4.32 -17.16 -14.96
N VAL A 46 -5.42 -17.64 -14.37
CA VAL A 46 -5.39 -18.41 -13.11
C VAL A 46 -4.61 -19.71 -13.26
N VAL A 47 -4.75 -20.39 -14.39
CA VAL A 47 -3.95 -21.59 -14.69
C VAL A 47 -2.46 -21.26 -14.74
N LEU A 48 -2.06 -20.16 -15.39
CA LEU A 48 -0.66 -19.71 -15.40
C LEU A 48 -0.16 -19.36 -13.99
N MET A 49 -0.99 -18.70 -13.16
CA MET A 49 -0.67 -18.40 -11.76
C MET A 49 -0.43 -19.70 -10.96
N TYR A 50 -1.25 -20.72 -11.17
CA TYR A 50 -1.09 -22.02 -10.50
C TYR A 50 0.27 -22.67 -10.81
N PHE A 51 0.68 -22.69 -12.08
CA PHE A 51 1.97 -23.27 -12.49
C PHE A 51 3.18 -22.47 -11.99
N THR A 52 3.01 -21.19 -11.69
CA THR A 52 4.10 -20.33 -11.17
C THR A 52 4.09 -20.17 -9.65
N GLY A 53 3.15 -20.81 -8.96
CA GLY A 53 3.06 -20.80 -7.50
C GLY A 53 2.53 -19.48 -6.90
N ILE A 54 1.90 -18.62 -7.71
CA ILE A 54 1.29 -17.38 -7.22
C ILE A 54 -0.03 -17.71 -6.53
N THR A 55 -0.17 -17.24 -5.29
CA THR A 55 -1.38 -17.45 -4.49
C THR A 55 -2.50 -16.49 -4.88
N LEU A 56 -3.76 -16.95 -4.75
CA LEU A 56 -4.94 -16.10 -4.89
C LEU A 56 -5.13 -15.28 -3.61
N ASN A 57 -4.47 -14.15 -3.54
CA ASN A 57 -4.59 -13.17 -2.45
C ASN A 57 -5.28 -11.87 -2.94
N VAL A 58 -5.53 -10.93 -2.02
CA VAL A 58 -6.19 -9.65 -2.34
C VAL A 58 -5.45 -8.89 -3.43
N ILE A 59 -4.13 -8.92 -3.41
CA ILE A 59 -3.26 -8.17 -4.33
C ILE A 59 -3.28 -8.81 -5.72
N SER A 60 -3.12 -10.14 -5.82
CA SER A 60 -3.18 -10.87 -7.09
C SER A 60 -4.58 -10.82 -7.72
N LEU A 61 -5.65 -10.99 -6.92
CA LEU A 61 -7.02 -10.84 -7.39
C LEU A 61 -7.33 -9.42 -7.85
N SER A 62 -6.78 -8.41 -7.18
CA SER A 62 -6.89 -7.01 -7.62
C SER A 62 -6.17 -6.79 -8.94
N GLY A 63 -4.99 -7.39 -9.13
CA GLY A 63 -4.29 -7.42 -10.43
C GLY A 63 -5.13 -8.05 -11.53
N LEU A 64 -5.83 -9.15 -11.22
CA LEU A 64 -6.74 -9.81 -12.15
C LEU A 64 -7.94 -8.91 -12.49
N ALA A 65 -8.55 -8.25 -11.49
CA ALA A 65 -9.68 -7.35 -11.66
C ALA A 65 -9.30 -6.12 -12.53
N LEU A 66 -8.11 -5.58 -12.32
CA LEU A 66 -7.54 -4.54 -13.17
C LEU A 66 -7.29 -5.06 -14.60
N GLY A 67 -6.78 -6.30 -14.68
CA GLY A 67 -6.55 -7.00 -15.94
C GLY A 67 -7.83 -7.09 -16.77
N VAL A 68 -9.00 -7.35 -16.18
CA VAL A 68 -10.26 -7.47 -16.91
C VAL A 68 -10.55 -6.25 -17.79
N GLY A 69 -10.29 -5.03 -17.31
CA GLY A 69 -10.42 -3.81 -18.12
C GLY A 69 -9.53 -3.80 -19.37
N MET A 70 -8.34 -4.42 -19.28
CA MET A 70 -7.36 -4.49 -20.37
C MET A 70 -7.50 -5.75 -21.23
N LEU A 71 -8.05 -6.85 -20.66
CA LEU A 71 -8.24 -8.13 -21.36
C LEU A 71 -9.14 -8.01 -22.60
N VAL A 72 -10.10 -7.12 -22.52
CA VAL A 72 -11.09 -6.89 -23.57
C VAL A 72 -10.50 -6.20 -24.80
N ASP A 73 -9.42 -5.41 -24.60
CA ASP A 73 -8.84 -4.53 -25.62
C ASP A 73 -8.37 -5.31 -26.87
N ASN A 74 -7.59 -6.37 -26.70
CA ASN A 74 -7.14 -7.22 -27.79
C ASN A 74 -8.31 -7.84 -28.57
N SER A 75 -9.32 -8.34 -27.87
CA SER A 75 -10.52 -8.95 -28.46
C SER A 75 -11.36 -7.94 -29.23
N ILE A 76 -11.46 -6.69 -28.75
CA ILE A 76 -12.14 -5.59 -29.42
C ILE A 76 -11.48 -5.30 -30.77
N VAL A 77 -10.16 -5.14 -30.81
CA VAL A 77 -9.43 -4.82 -32.04
C VAL A 77 -9.57 -5.91 -33.08
N VAL A 78 -9.51 -7.18 -32.69
CA VAL A 78 -9.69 -8.31 -33.61
C VAL A 78 -11.11 -8.35 -34.18
N ILE A 79 -12.13 -8.26 -33.29
CA ILE A 79 -13.53 -8.38 -33.72
C ILE A 79 -13.96 -7.19 -34.59
N GLU A 80 -13.45 -5.99 -34.29
CA GLU A 80 -13.74 -4.80 -35.10
C GLU A 80 -13.17 -4.92 -36.50
N ASN A 81 -11.94 -5.44 -36.63
CA ASN A 81 -11.33 -5.65 -37.94
C ASN A 81 -12.06 -6.75 -38.76
N ILE A 82 -12.43 -7.85 -38.11
CA ILE A 82 -13.27 -8.90 -38.72
C ILE A 82 -14.61 -8.32 -39.17
N TYR A 83 -15.24 -7.51 -38.31
CA TYR A 83 -16.54 -6.88 -38.55
C TYR A 83 -16.47 -5.88 -39.71
N ARG A 84 -15.35 -5.13 -39.85
CA ARG A 84 -15.09 -4.20 -40.96
C ARG A 84 -15.02 -4.96 -42.28
N LEU A 85 -14.22 -6.05 -42.36
CA LEU A 85 -14.12 -6.88 -43.56
C LEU A 85 -15.45 -7.54 -43.96
N ARG A 86 -16.25 -7.92 -42.93
CA ARG A 86 -17.61 -8.45 -43.19
C ARG A 86 -18.52 -7.38 -43.79
N LYS A 87 -18.38 -6.11 -43.39
CA LYS A 87 -19.11 -5.00 -43.95
C LYS A 87 -18.72 -4.72 -45.42
N GLU A 88 -17.45 -4.96 -45.76
CA GLU A 88 -16.92 -4.86 -47.11
C GLU A 88 -17.34 -6.05 -48.01
N GLY A 89 -18.13 -7.02 -47.49
CA GLY A 89 -18.68 -8.14 -48.25
C GLY A 89 -17.83 -9.40 -48.24
N VAL A 90 -16.70 -9.42 -47.52
CA VAL A 90 -15.81 -10.63 -47.45
C VAL A 90 -16.54 -11.82 -46.78
N PRO A 91 -16.42 -13.05 -47.27
CA PRO A 91 -17.01 -14.24 -46.64
C PRO A 91 -16.58 -14.39 -45.16
N VAL A 92 -17.48 -14.94 -44.29
CA VAL A 92 -17.27 -14.96 -42.81
C VAL A 92 -15.97 -15.62 -42.39
N LYS A 93 -15.67 -16.81 -42.98
CA LYS A 93 -14.44 -17.56 -42.65
C LYS A 93 -13.18 -16.80 -43.09
N GLU A 94 -13.22 -16.24 -44.28
CA GLU A 94 -12.10 -15.46 -44.82
C GLU A 94 -11.90 -14.15 -44.06
N ALA A 95 -12.99 -13.45 -43.71
CA ALA A 95 -12.96 -12.25 -42.88
C ALA A 95 -12.38 -12.55 -41.51
N ALA A 96 -12.71 -13.69 -40.90
CA ALA A 96 -12.16 -14.08 -39.59
C ALA A 96 -10.63 -14.33 -39.66
N ILE A 97 -10.16 -15.04 -40.67
CA ILE A 97 -8.73 -15.36 -40.86
C ILE A 97 -7.94 -14.09 -41.22
N THR A 98 -8.37 -13.40 -42.27
CA THR A 98 -7.67 -12.20 -42.77
C THR A 98 -7.77 -11.05 -41.77
N GLY A 99 -8.91 -10.88 -41.11
CA GLY A 99 -9.11 -9.87 -40.09
C GLY A 99 -8.24 -10.06 -38.85
N ALA A 100 -8.11 -11.31 -38.38
CA ALA A 100 -7.22 -11.60 -37.25
C ALA A 100 -5.75 -11.47 -37.66
N ARG A 101 -5.36 -12.02 -38.80
CA ARG A 101 -3.96 -11.92 -39.31
C ARG A 101 -3.51 -10.48 -39.55
N GLY A 102 -4.40 -9.62 -40.04
CA GLY A 102 -4.09 -8.21 -40.33
C GLY A 102 -3.77 -7.38 -39.08
N VAL A 103 -4.26 -7.79 -37.91
CA VAL A 103 -4.01 -7.04 -36.64
C VAL A 103 -3.14 -7.80 -35.65
N ALA A 104 -2.84 -9.08 -35.90
CA ALA A 104 -2.07 -9.95 -34.99
C ALA A 104 -0.71 -9.34 -34.59
N GLY A 105 0.05 -8.82 -35.56
CA GLY A 105 1.34 -8.19 -35.31
C GLY A 105 1.24 -6.96 -34.39
N ALA A 106 0.30 -6.07 -34.69
CA ALA A 106 0.08 -4.86 -33.89
C ALA A 106 -0.37 -5.17 -32.44
N ILE A 107 -1.29 -6.14 -32.28
CA ILE A 107 -1.79 -6.55 -30.96
C ILE A 107 -0.69 -7.24 -30.14
N THR A 108 0.10 -8.12 -30.78
CA THR A 108 1.22 -8.80 -30.10
C THR A 108 2.24 -7.79 -29.61
N SER A 109 2.64 -6.84 -30.46
CA SER A 109 3.60 -5.80 -30.08
C SER A 109 3.06 -4.88 -28.99
N SER A 110 1.81 -4.44 -29.08
CA SER A 110 1.20 -3.59 -28.06
C SER A 110 1.05 -4.32 -26.73
N THR A 111 0.67 -5.60 -26.74
CA THR A 111 0.59 -6.44 -25.53
C THR A 111 1.98 -6.63 -24.91
N LEU A 112 3.00 -6.92 -25.72
CA LEU A 112 4.38 -7.06 -25.25
C LEU A 112 4.90 -5.75 -24.64
N THR A 113 4.58 -4.60 -25.25
CA THR A 113 4.93 -3.28 -24.71
C THR A 113 4.24 -3.05 -23.36
N THR A 114 2.98 -3.44 -23.23
CA THR A 114 2.26 -3.31 -21.94
C THR A 114 2.83 -4.24 -20.87
N ILE A 115 3.18 -5.48 -21.21
CA ILE A 115 3.83 -6.42 -20.29
C ILE A 115 5.18 -5.89 -19.82
N SER A 116 5.95 -5.25 -20.71
CA SER A 116 7.27 -4.71 -20.38
C SER A 116 7.25 -3.63 -19.30
N VAL A 117 6.10 -2.99 -19.06
CA VAL A 117 5.90 -2.03 -17.97
C VAL A 117 5.98 -2.71 -16.60
N PHE A 118 5.51 -3.97 -16.53
CA PHE A 118 5.51 -4.75 -15.29
C PHE A 118 6.79 -5.56 -15.08
N LEU A 119 7.59 -5.76 -16.13
CA LEU A 119 8.83 -6.53 -16.03
C LEU A 119 9.81 -5.99 -14.96
N PRO A 120 10.04 -4.68 -14.84
CA PRO A 120 10.95 -4.13 -13.83
C PRO A 120 10.53 -4.41 -12.37
N ILE A 121 9.27 -4.76 -12.11
CA ILE A 121 8.77 -5.08 -10.77
C ILE A 121 9.48 -6.31 -10.17
N VAL A 122 9.92 -7.24 -11.01
CA VAL A 122 10.64 -8.45 -10.60
C VAL A 122 12.00 -8.10 -9.99
N PHE A 123 12.60 -6.98 -10.37
CA PHE A 123 13.89 -6.50 -9.86
C PHE A 123 13.79 -5.67 -8.59
N THR A 124 12.59 -5.40 -8.09
CA THR A 124 12.39 -4.68 -6.84
C THR A 124 12.78 -5.54 -5.63
N THR A 125 13.09 -4.90 -4.51
CA THR A 125 13.51 -5.55 -3.27
C THR A 125 12.63 -5.11 -2.09
N GLY A 126 12.82 -5.72 -0.92
CA GLY A 126 12.14 -5.31 0.31
C GLY A 126 10.61 -5.39 0.23
N LEU A 127 9.96 -4.43 0.85
CA LEU A 127 8.49 -4.35 0.96
C LEU A 127 7.80 -4.21 -0.41
N THR A 128 8.38 -3.44 -1.32
CA THR A 128 7.85 -3.23 -2.67
C THR A 128 7.73 -4.55 -3.44
N LYS A 129 8.72 -5.44 -3.31
CA LYS A 129 8.68 -6.76 -3.91
C LYS A 129 7.54 -7.60 -3.36
N GLN A 130 7.42 -7.66 -2.02
CA GLN A 130 6.38 -8.47 -1.36
C GLN A 130 4.96 -8.04 -1.73
N LEU A 131 4.73 -6.74 -1.88
CA LEU A 131 3.41 -6.20 -2.17
C LEU A 131 3.04 -6.28 -3.65
N PHE A 132 3.99 -6.13 -4.58
CA PHE A 132 3.63 -5.80 -5.95
C PHE A 132 4.07 -6.81 -7.01
N VAL A 133 4.95 -7.75 -6.69
CA VAL A 133 5.40 -8.76 -7.65
C VAL A 133 4.24 -9.67 -8.09
N ASP A 134 3.44 -10.16 -7.13
CA ASP A 134 2.30 -11.02 -7.43
C ASP A 134 1.28 -10.29 -8.32
N MET A 135 1.03 -9.00 -8.07
CA MET A 135 0.13 -8.20 -8.88
C MET A 135 0.65 -8.00 -10.30
N GLY A 136 1.93 -7.63 -10.44
CA GLY A 136 2.55 -7.39 -11.74
C GLY A 136 2.59 -8.65 -12.61
N LEU A 137 2.95 -9.79 -12.03
CA LEU A 137 2.94 -11.08 -12.72
C LEU A 137 1.52 -11.51 -13.10
N THR A 138 0.54 -11.32 -12.22
CA THR A 138 -0.87 -11.61 -12.50
C THR A 138 -1.40 -10.79 -13.67
N ILE A 139 -1.08 -9.50 -13.74
CA ILE A 139 -1.45 -8.65 -14.87
C ILE A 139 -0.74 -9.14 -16.14
N GLY A 140 0.56 -9.46 -16.07
CA GLY A 140 1.32 -10.00 -17.18
C GLY A 140 0.70 -11.28 -17.74
N TYR A 141 0.36 -12.25 -16.88
CA TYR A 141 -0.31 -13.49 -17.27
C TYR A 141 -1.69 -13.24 -17.86
N SER A 142 -2.44 -12.31 -17.31
CA SER A 142 -3.75 -11.93 -17.85
C SER A 142 -3.62 -11.38 -19.27
N LEU A 143 -2.62 -10.53 -19.54
CA LEU A 143 -2.37 -9.98 -20.88
C LEU A 143 -1.93 -11.03 -21.87
N VAL A 144 -1.06 -11.98 -21.48
CA VAL A 144 -0.66 -13.11 -22.32
C VAL A 144 -1.87 -14.00 -22.65
N ALA A 145 -2.69 -14.30 -21.63
CA ALA A 145 -3.91 -15.08 -21.81
C ALA A 145 -4.88 -14.40 -22.79
N SER A 146 -5.09 -13.08 -22.62
CA SER A 146 -5.93 -12.27 -23.53
C SER A 146 -5.43 -12.28 -24.96
N LEU A 147 -4.13 -12.15 -25.17
CA LEU A 147 -3.53 -12.19 -26.51
C LEU A 147 -3.80 -13.53 -27.19
N ILE A 148 -3.56 -14.64 -26.49
CA ILE A 148 -3.78 -16.00 -27.03
C ILE A 148 -5.27 -16.18 -27.37
N VAL A 149 -6.17 -15.79 -26.45
CA VAL A 149 -7.63 -15.89 -26.67
C VAL A 149 -8.08 -15.00 -27.84
N ALA A 150 -7.55 -13.78 -27.96
CA ALA A 150 -7.91 -12.84 -29.01
C ALA A 150 -7.49 -13.34 -30.42
N VAL A 151 -6.34 -14.02 -30.53
CA VAL A 151 -5.84 -14.50 -31.83
C VAL A 151 -6.38 -15.88 -32.20
N THR A 152 -6.85 -16.69 -31.23
CA THR A 152 -7.36 -18.06 -31.48
C THR A 152 -8.88 -18.17 -31.32
N PHE A 153 -9.38 -17.91 -30.11
CA PHE A 153 -10.79 -18.11 -29.80
C PHE A 153 -11.72 -17.07 -30.44
N VAL A 154 -11.34 -15.80 -30.45
CA VAL A 154 -12.18 -14.72 -31.02
C VAL A 154 -12.43 -14.92 -32.52
N PRO A 155 -11.45 -15.20 -33.38
CA PRO A 155 -11.68 -15.48 -34.79
C PRO A 155 -12.53 -16.74 -35.02
N MET A 156 -12.29 -17.81 -34.25
CA MET A 156 -13.06 -19.05 -34.32
C MET A 156 -14.55 -18.82 -34.02
N MET A 157 -14.86 -18.15 -32.89
CA MET A 157 -16.23 -17.81 -32.52
C MET A 157 -16.87 -16.83 -33.51
N SER A 158 -16.10 -15.87 -34.02
CA SER A 158 -16.57 -14.91 -35.02
C SER A 158 -17.00 -15.58 -36.32
N ALA A 159 -16.27 -16.61 -36.76
CA ALA A 159 -16.60 -17.41 -37.95
C ALA A 159 -17.93 -18.17 -37.80
N GLY A 160 -18.33 -18.54 -36.55
CA GLY A 160 -19.60 -19.19 -36.25
C GLY A 160 -20.78 -18.23 -36.09
N VAL A 161 -20.55 -17.09 -35.45
CA VAL A 161 -21.62 -16.20 -34.95
C VAL A 161 -21.91 -15.03 -35.91
N LEU A 162 -20.95 -14.53 -36.70
CA LEU A 162 -21.09 -13.34 -37.55
C LEU A 162 -21.64 -13.61 -38.95
N ASN A 163 -22.55 -14.60 -39.09
CA ASN A 163 -23.13 -14.96 -40.41
C ASN A 163 -24.03 -13.86 -41.00
N LYS A 164 -24.74 -13.07 -40.19
CA LYS A 164 -25.57 -11.95 -40.63
C LYS A 164 -25.06 -10.68 -39.95
N VAL A 165 -24.56 -9.73 -40.68
CA VAL A 165 -24.15 -8.42 -40.24
C VAL A 165 -25.30 -7.46 -40.45
N THR A 166 -25.98 -7.07 -39.36
CA THR A 166 -27.02 -6.03 -39.38
C THR A 166 -26.40 -4.74 -38.78
N GLN A 167 -25.81 -3.93 -39.62
CA GLN A 167 -25.28 -2.67 -39.16
C GLN A 167 -26.33 -1.56 -39.21
N LYS A 168 -26.69 -1.03 -38.03
CA LYS A 168 -27.25 0.32 -37.88
C LYS A 168 -26.08 1.25 -37.54
N ASP A 169 -25.64 2.08 -38.49
CA ASP A 169 -24.67 3.13 -38.21
C ASP A 169 -25.18 4.02 -37.07
N SER A 170 -24.40 4.16 -36.04
CA SER A 170 -24.78 4.97 -34.90
C SER A 170 -24.65 6.45 -35.26
N LYS A 171 -25.78 7.17 -35.37
CA LYS A 171 -25.80 8.62 -35.62
C LYS A 171 -24.91 9.41 -34.63
N VAL A 172 -24.73 8.89 -33.40
CA VAL A 172 -23.88 9.49 -32.37
C VAL A 172 -22.40 9.37 -32.75
N ILE A 173 -21.97 8.18 -33.19
CA ILE A 173 -20.57 7.93 -33.56
C ILE A 173 -20.21 8.74 -34.81
N ASN A 174 -21.08 8.78 -35.81
CA ASN A 174 -20.84 9.60 -37.01
C ASN A 174 -20.72 11.10 -36.66
N LYS A 175 -21.59 11.63 -35.79
CA LYS A 175 -21.46 13.02 -35.31
C LYS A 175 -20.13 13.24 -34.58
N LEU A 176 -19.70 12.29 -33.77
CA LEU A 176 -18.43 12.35 -33.04
C LEU A 176 -17.22 12.36 -33.98
N GLN A 177 -17.23 11.51 -35.01
CA GLN A 177 -16.17 11.47 -36.02
C GLN A 177 -16.08 12.79 -36.83
N ILE A 178 -17.23 13.36 -37.20
CA ILE A 178 -17.29 14.68 -37.90
C ILE A 178 -16.76 15.79 -36.96
N LEU A 179 -17.19 15.78 -35.69
CA LEU A 179 -16.71 16.73 -34.70
C LEU A 179 -15.19 16.61 -34.51
N TYR A 180 -14.69 15.39 -34.34
CA TYR A 180 -13.28 15.11 -34.20
C TYR A 180 -12.46 15.65 -35.37
N ARG A 181 -12.89 15.34 -36.62
CA ARG A 181 -12.22 15.85 -37.84
C ARG A 181 -12.17 17.38 -37.86
N LYS A 182 -13.29 18.05 -37.53
CA LYS A 182 -13.36 19.52 -37.47
C LYS A 182 -12.43 20.12 -36.40
N VAL A 183 -12.41 19.52 -35.20
CA VAL A 183 -11.53 19.95 -34.10
C VAL A 183 -10.08 19.73 -34.48
N MET A 184 -9.75 18.52 -34.98
CA MET A 184 -8.38 18.12 -35.28
C MET A 184 -7.76 18.99 -36.40
N THR A 185 -8.53 19.37 -37.44
CA THR A 185 -8.07 20.30 -38.48
C THR A 185 -7.66 21.66 -37.92
N ARG A 186 -8.42 22.18 -36.92
CA ARG A 186 -8.07 23.43 -36.24
C ARG A 186 -6.81 23.28 -35.35
N LEU A 187 -6.68 22.16 -34.65
CA LEU A 187 -5.54 21.91 -33.76
C LEU A 187 -4.24 21.69 -34.54
N LEU A 188 -4.28 21.02 -35.69
CA LEU A 188 -3.13 20.81 -36.57
C LEU A 188 -2.57 22.15 -37.07
N ASN A 189 -3.40 23.17 -37.29
CA ASN A 189 -2.95 24.50 -37.66
C ASN A 189 -2.26 25.23 -36.50
N ARG A 190 -2.55 24.87 -35.25
CA ARG A 190 -2.01 25.50 -34.02
C ARG A 190 -1.25 24.55 -33.14
N LYS A 191 -0.58 23.53 -33.71
CA LYS A 191 0.07 22.39 -33.01
C LYS A 191 1.03 22.80 -31.89
N ILE A 192 1.79 23.92 -32.06
CA ILE A 192 2.71 24.42 -31.03
C ILE A 192 1.94 24.89 -29.79
N ILE A 193 0.82 25.58 -29.99
CA ILE A 193 -0.02 26.06 -28.87
C ILE A 193 -0.60 24.87 -28.10
N VAL A 194 -1.05 23.82 -28.80
CA VAL A 194 -1.61 22.61 -28.18
C VAL A 194 -0.56 21.93 -27.26
N VAL A 195 0.66 21.78 -27.77
CA VAL A 195 1.75 21.17 -26.97
C VAL A 195 2.16 22.09 -25.81
N ALA A 196 2.21 23.43 -26.02
CA ALA A 196 2.52 24.33 -24.92
C ALA A 196 1.47 24.35 -23.81
N VAL A 197 0.18 24.32 -24.17
CA VAL A 197 -0.93 24.21 -23.18
C VAL A 197 -0.87 22.92 -22.41
N THR A 198 -0.60 21.79 -23.07
CA THR A 198 -0.49 20.49 -22.37
C THR A 198 0.71 20.44 -21.43
N LEU A 199 1.85 21.04 -21.81
CA LEU A 199 3.02 21.20 -20.94
C LEU A 199 2.73 22.11 -19.74
N ALA A 200 2.00 23.20 -19.95
CA ALA A 200 1.60 24.11 -18.87
C ALA A 200 0.65 23.41 -17.87
N LEU A 201 -0.32 22.63 -18.38
CA LEU A 201 -1.21 21.84 -17.53
C LEU A 201 -0.44 20.76 -16.73
N PHE A 202 0.54 20.12 -17.35
CA PHE A 202 1.40 19.16 -16.68
C PHE A 202 2.22 19.82 -15.56
N ALA A 203 2.86 20.95 -15.83
CA ALA A 203 3.59 21.71 -14.83
C ALA A 203 2.68 22.15 -13.66
N GLY A 204 1.48 22.64 -13.97
CA GLY A 204 0.46 22.96 -12.97
C GLY A 204 0.02 21.77 -12.13
N SER A 205 -0.11 20.59 -12.75
CA SER A 205 -0.49 19.37 -12.01
C SER A 205 0.61 18.88 -11.07
N ILE A 206 1.88 19.03 -11.45
CA ILE A 206 3.01 18.74 -10.55
C ILE A 206 2.98 19.67 -9.34
N PHE A 207 2.74 20.97 -9.57
CA PHE A 207 2.62 21.92 -8.47
C PHE A 207 1.43 21.59 -7.56
N GLY A 208 0.30 21.18 -8.12
CA GLY A 208 -0.83 20.64 -7.35
C GLY A 208 -0.48 19.37 -6.58
N ALA A 209 0.26 18.45 -7.20
CA ALA A 209 0.69 17.20 -6.61
C ALA A 209 1.60 17.39 -5.38
N MET A 210 2.41 18.46 -5.33
CA MET A 210 3.23 18.79 -4.16
C MET A 210 2.38 19.07 -2.89
N ASN A 211 1.10 19.44 -3.08
CA ASN A 211 0.15 19.62 -2.00
C ASN A 211 -0.62 18.35 -1.60
N ILE A 212 -0.48 17.26 -2.36
CA ILE A 212 -1.03 15.96 -2.00
C ILE A 212 -0.14 15.38 -0.88
N GLY A 213 -0.76 14.80 0.14
CA GLY A 213 -0.04 14.06 1.16
C GLY A 213 0.55 12.77 0.60
N SER A 214 1.64 12.29 1.19
CA SER A 214 2.17 10.96 0.91
C SER A 214 1.90 10.01 2.08
N SER A 215 1.61 8.75 1.77
CA SER A 215 1.44 7.68 2.74
C SER A 215 2.00 6.38 2.16
N LEU A 216 2.38 5.43 2.99
CA LEU A 216 2.80 4.12 2.49
C LEU A 216 1.59 3.34 1.98
N MET A 217 0.53 3.28 2.81
CA MET A 217 -0.73 2.64 2.47
C MET A 217 -1.89 3.61 2.66
N PRO A 218 -2.98 3.45 1.88
CA PRO A 218 -4.17 4.25 2.09
C PRO A 218 -4.83 3.89 3.43
N SER A 219 -5.48 4.87 4.07
CA SER A 219 -6.29 4.62 5.26
C SER A 219 -7.43 3.65 4.93
N MET A 220 -7.52 2.57 5.69
CA MET A 220 -8.54 1.54 5.53
C MET A 220 -9.60 1.70 6.61
N ASP A 221 -10.87 1.64 6.22
CA ASP A 221 -11.98 1.64 7.17
C ASP A 221 -12.25 0.20 7.63
N SER A 222 -11.41 -0.29 8.55
CA SER A 222 -11.46 -1.66 9.07
C SER A 222 -12.75 -1.93 9.87
N THR A 223 -13.25 -3.16 9.81
CA THR A 223 -14.28 -3.66 10.73
C THR A 223 -13.71 -4.11 12.08
N GLN A 224 -12.41 -4.00 12.27
CA GLN A 224 -11.73 -4.35 13.51
C GLN A 224 -10.89 -3.16 13.97
N MET A 225 -11.00 -2.85 15.26
CA MET A 225 -10.16 -1.87 15.95
C MET A 225 -9.43 -2.57 17.07
N THR A 226 -8.21 -2.15 17.36
CA THR A 226 -7.46 -2.57 18.55
C THR A 226 -7.47 -1.44 19.57
N MET A 227 -7.59 -1.81 20.82
CA MET A 227 -7.56 -0.88 21.92
C MET A 227 -6.63 -1.42 23.01
N THR A 228 -5.75 -0.58 23.53
CA THR A 228 -4.87 -0.92 24.66
C THR A 228 -5.30 -0.11 25.85
N ILE A 229 -5.48 -0.78 26.98
CA ILE A 229 -5.76 -0.16 28.28
C ILE A 229 -4.49 -0.28 29.10
N LYS A 230 -4.00 0.85 29.62
CA LYS A 230 -2.85 0.92 30.52
C LYS A 230 -3.32 1.41 31.88
N MET A 231 -3.12 0.61 32.88
CA MET A 231 -3.37 0.96 34.28
C MET A 231 -2.16 1.70 34.88
N PRO A 232 -2.32 2.40 36.01
CA PRO A 232 -1.18 2.94 36.75
C PRO A 232 -0.16 1.86 37.08
N GLN A 233 1.12 2.22 37.02
CA GLN A 233 2.23 1.29 37.23
C GLN A 233 2.14 0.61 38.60
N GLY A 234 2.19 -0.73 38.64
CA GLY A 234 2.05 -1.51 39.86
C GLY A 234 0.62 -2.00 40.17
N SER A 235 -0.33 -1.75 39.27
CA SER A 235 -1.66 -2.36 39.36
C SER A 235 -1.58 -3.87 39.20
N SER A 236 -2.38 -4.58 39.98
CA SER A 236 -2.46 -6.03 39.91
C SER A 236 -3.22 -6.50 38.66
N MET A 237 -2.98 -7.75 38.24
CA MET A 237 -3.71 -8.37 37.13
C MET A 237 -5.23 -8.36 37.38
N GLU A 238 -5.68 -8.56 38.63
CA GLU A 238 -7.10 -8.57 38.99
C GLU A 238 -7.73 -7.16 38.83
N GLU A 239 -7.02 -6.10 39.20
CA GLU A 239 -7.46 -4.72 38.99
C GLU A 239 -7.53 -4.38 37.51
N THR A 240 -6.52 -4.78 36.74
CA THR A 240 -6.48 -4.60 35.29
C THR A 240 -7.62 -5.36 34.60
N ALA A 241 -7.94 -6.58 35.06
CA ALA A 241 -9.05 -7.36 34.53
C ALA A 241 -10.41 -6.70 34.83
N SER A 242 -10.62 -6.24 36.05
CA SER A 242 -11.85 -5.56 36.47
C SER A 242 -12.09 -4.26 35.70
N MET A 243 -11.02 -3.47 35.49
CA MET A 243 -11.09 -2.26 34.68
C MET A 243 -11.37 -2.58 33.21
N THR A 244 -10.70 -3.61 32.66
CA THR A 244 -10.92 -4.07 31.28
C THR A 244 -12.37 -4.48 31.06
N ASP A 245 -12.97 -5.24 31.98
CA ASP A 245 -14.39 -5.62 31.93
C ASP A 245 -15.33 -4.40 31.96
N THR A 246 -14.99 -3.42 32.78
CA THR A 246 -15.78 -2.17 32.88
C THR A 246 -15.73 -1.38 31.58
N VAL A 247 -14.55 -1.26 30.99
CA VAL A 247 -14.36 -0.59 29.70
C VAL A 247 -15.05 -1.37 28.57
N MET A 248 -14.93 -2.73 28.54
CA MET A 248 -15.60 -3.57 27.57
C MET A 248 -17.12 -3.37 27.56
N LYS A 249 -17.76 -3.34 28.74
CA LYS A 249 -19.20 -3.07 28.87
C LYS A 249 -19.57 -1.74 28.25
N LYS A 250 -18.78 -0.69 28.50
CA LYS A 250 -19.04 0.66 27.97
C LYS A 250 -18.81 0.78 26.47
N VAL A 251 -17.82 0.10 25.93
CA VAL A 251 -17.54 0.07 24.48
C VAL A 251 -18.62 -0.72 23.74
N LYS A 252 -19.13 -1.83 24.31
CA LYS A 252 -20.22 -2.62 23.74
C LYS A 252 -21.54 -1.86 23.64
N GLU A 253 -21.76 -0.81 24.44
CA GLU A 253 -22.94 0.07 24.35
C GLU A 253 -22.95 0.96 23.08
N ILE A 254 -21.85 1.01 22.33
CA ILE A 254 -21.76 1.80 21.09
C ILE A 254 -22.49 1.05 19.97
N LYS A 255 -23.40 1.73 19.27
CA LYS A 255 -24.33 1.11 18.31
C LYS A 255 -23.67 0.36 17.15
N ASP A 256 -22.48 0.84 16.71
CA ASP A 256 -21.74 0.27 15.58
C ASP A 256 -20.75 -0.82 16.01
N VAL A 257 -20.63 -1.09 17.32
CA VAL A 257 -19.84 -2.19 17.86
C VAL A 257 -20.69 -3.47 17.83
N ASP A 258 -20.12 -4.54 17.29
CA ASP A 258 -20.72 -5.88 17.26
C ASP A 258 -20.30 -6.70 18.49
N SER A 259 -19.00 -6.87 18.67
CA SER A 259 -18.43 -7.61 19.80
C SER A 259 -17.11 -7.02 20.25
N VAL A 260 -16.76 -7.31 21.50
CA VAL A 260 -15.52 -6.85 22.13
C VAL A 260 -14.89 -8.03 22.86
N ALA A 261 -13.59 -8.24 22.67
CA ALA A 261 -12.81 -9.25 23.36
C ALA A 261 -11.58 -8.61 23.98
N GLY A 262 -11.31 -8.90 25.26
CA GLY A 262 -10.12 -8.43 25.99
C GLY A 262 -9.15 -9.59 26.26
N MET A 263 -7.86 -9.30 26.22
CA MET A 263 -6.79 -10.22 26.56
C MET A 263 -5.81 -9.54 27.51
N ILE A 264 -5.53 -10.17 28.62
CA ILE A 264 -4.50 -9.76 29.58
C ILE A 264 -3.44 -10.84 29.54
N SER A 265 -2.18 -10.46 29.31
CA SER A 265 -1.07 -11.40 29.26
C SER A 265 -0.33 -11.42 30.59
N SER A 266 -0.42 -12.52 31.30
CA SER A 266 0.40 -12.79 32.48
C SER A 266 1.47 -13.81 32.12
N GLY A 267 2.71 -13.36 31.98
CA GLY A 267 3.86 -14.25 31.81
C GLY A 267 4.37 -14.45 30.37
N SER A 268 5.55 -15.03 30.26
CA SER A 268 6.45 -15.08 29.10
C SER A 268 6.02 -15.99 27.93
N SER A 269 4.77 -16.39 27.84
CA SER A 269 4.31 -17.35 26.83
C SER A 269 3.03 -16.89 26.17
N GLY A 270 3.11 -15.96 25.23
CA GLY A 270 1.93 -15.54 24.47
C GLY A 270 2.29 -14.72 23.23
N ILE A 271 1.34 -14.66 22.31
CA ILE A 271 1.42 -13.91 21.04
C ILE A 271 1.80 -12.43 21.25
N SER A 272 1.57 -11.86 22.45
CA SER A 272 1.92 -10.49 22.83
C SER A 272 3.44 -10.25 22.93
N SER A 273 4.26 -11.28 23.18
CA SER A 273 5.73 -11.14 23.17
C SER A 273 6.28 -10.98 21.74
N MET A 274 5.52 -11.37 20.71
CA MET A 274 5.90 -11.20 19.30
C MET A 274 5.57 -9.80 18.75
N THR A 275 4.57 -9.12 19.33
CA THR A 275 4.07 -7.83 18.80
C THR A 275 4.57 -6.61 19.56
N SER A 276 4.96 -6.74 20.83
CA SER A 276 5.39 -5.60 21.63
C SER A 276 6.56 -5.97 22.53
N GLY A 277 7.76 -6.14 21.95
CA GLY A 277 9.07 -6.04 22.61
C GLY A 277 9.20 -6.46 24.10
N GLY A 278 8.51 -7.47 24.56
CA GLY A 278 8.95 -8.30 25.65
C GLY A 278 8.95 -7.73 27.08
N SER A 279 7.91 -7.08 27.57
CA SER A 279 7.64 -7.03 29.01
C SER A 279 6.24 -7.54 29.29
N SER A 280 6.11 -8.54 30.16
CA SER A 280 4.83 -8.96 30.73
C SER A 280 4.38 -7.90 31.74
N ASN A 281 3.59 -6.94 31.27
CA ASN A 281 3.07 -5.91 32.14
C ASN A 281 1.65 -6.34 32.59
N GLU A 282 1.51 -6.71 33.83
CA GLU A 282 0.21 -7.01 34.46
C GLU A 282 -0.73 -5.81 34.47
N ASP A 283 -0.18 -4.60 34.28
CA ASP A 283 -0.86 -3.32 34.22
C ASP A 283 -1.41 -2.97 32.84
N GLN A 284 -1.32 -3.86 31.83
CA GLN A 284 -1.81 -3.62 30.49
C GLN A 284 -2.76 -4.71 29.98
N SER A 285 -3.81 -4.30 29.29
CA SER A 285 -4.66 -5.21 28.52
C SER A 285 -4.84 -4.77 27.09
N SER A 286 -4.90 -5.74 26.19
CA SER A 286 -5.21 -5.53 24.77
C SER A 286 -6.66 -5.94 24.51
N MET A 287 -7.40 -5.10 23.79
CA MET A 287 -8.78 -5.38 23.42
C MET A 287 -8.96 -5.31 21.91
N TYR A 288 -9.76 -6.23 21.39
CA TYR A 288 -10.21 -6.25 20.02
C TYR A 288 -11.68 -5.83 19.98
N VAL A 289 -11.98 -4.80 19.20
CA VAL A 289 -13.32 -4.28 18.99
C VAL A 289 -13.75 -4.62 17.57
N LEU A 290 -14.73 -5.52 17.43
CA LEU A 290 -15.35 -5.84 16.15
C LEU A 290 -16.51 -4.90 15.88
N LEU A 291 -16.50 -4.27 14.70
CA LEU A 291 -17.53 -3.35 14.25
C LEU A 291 -18.49 -4.07 13.30
N LYS A 292 -19.73 -3.61 13.27
CA LYS A 292 -20.75 -4.12 12.33
C LYS A 292 -20.33 -3.87 10.89
N GLU A 293 -20.60 -4.83 9.99
CA GLU A 293 -20.29 -4.68 8.56
C GLU A 293 -20.98 -3.45 7.93
N LYS A 294 -22.21 -3.16 8.33
CA LYS A 294 -22.99 -1.98 7.91
C LYS A 294 -23.02 -0.94 9.02
N LYS A 295 -21.88 -0.39 9.37
CA LYS A 295 -21.77 0.70 10.33
C LYS A 295 -22.21 2.03 9.71
N LYS A 296 -22.75 2.92 10.55
CA LYS A 296 -23.21 4.26 10.14
C LYS A 296 -22.13 5.32 10.31
N HIS A 297 -21.17 5.09 11.23
CA HIS A 297 -20.12 6.03 11.58
C HIS A 297 -18.76 5.53 11.08
N THR A 298 -17.87 6.46 10.77
CA THR A 298 -16.47 6.17 10.42
C THR A 298 -15.69 5.66 11.62
N ASN A 299 -14.59 4.94 11.40
CA ASN A 299 -13.72 4.48 12.50
C ASN A 299 -13.24 5.64 13.38
N LYS A 300 -12.97 6.80 12.77
CA LYS A 300 -12.60 8.03 13.51
C LYS A 300 -13.68 8.52 14.45
N GLU A 301 -14.93 8.46 14.05
CA GLU A 301 -16.06 8.87 14.89
C GLU A 301 -16.28 7.87 16.03
N ILE A 302 -16.17 6.58 15.74
CA ILE A 302 -16.25 5.50 16.75
C ILE A 302 -15.12 5.64 17.76
N LYS A 303 -13.86 5.86 17.30
CA LYS A 303 -12.71 6.14 18.17
C LYS A 303 -12.97 7.31 19.11
N LYS A 304 -13.49 8.42 18.60
CA LYS A 304 -13.84 9.59 19.41
C LYS A 304 -14.92 9.28 20.46
N GLU A 305 -15.91 8.47 20.09
CA GLU A 305 -16.96 8.04 21.02
C GLU A 305 -16.40 7.11 22.11
N ILE A 306 -15.52 6.17 21.76
CA ILE A 306 -14.82 5.31 22.73
C ILE A 306 -14.02 6.15 23.70
N LEU A 307 -13.15 7.04 23.23
CA LEU A 307 -12.32 7.89 24.07
C LEU A 307 -13.17 8.83 24.95
N LYS A 308 -14.31 9.31 24.48
CA LYS A 308 -15.23 10.13 25.28
C LYS A 308 -15.87 9.33 26.41
N LYS A 309 -16.28 8.08 26.16
CA LYS A 309 -16.93 7.22 27.16
C LYS A 309 -15.92 6.70 28.19
N THR A 310 -14.67 6.50 27.79
CA THR A 310 -13.60 5.95 28.66
C THR A 310 -12.83 7.02 29.44
N LYS A 311 -12.93 8.29 29.08
CA LYS A 311 -12.20 9.42 29.74
C LYS A 311 -12.38 9.52 31.26
N LYS A 312 -13.44 8.94 31.81
CA LYS A 312 -13.75 9.02 33.25
C LYS A 312 -13.09 7.92 34.09
N PHE A 313 -12.48 6.93 33.44
CA PHE A 313 -11.85 5.82 34.13
C PHE A 313 -10.40 6.17 34.49
N ASP A 314 -9.91 5.59 35.56
CA ASP A 314 -8.53 5.78 36.04
C ASP A 314 -7.58 4.84 35.28
N CYS A 315 -7.58 4.96 33.94
CA CYS A 315 -6.74 4.24 33.03
C CYS A 315 -6.49 5.06 31.76
N GLU A 316 -5.35 4.83 31.12
CA GLU A 316 -5.06 5.37 29.80
C GLU A 316 -5.59 4.41 28.72
N VAL A 317 -6.37 4.94 27.80
CA VAL A 317 -6.96 4.16 26.70
C VAL A 317 -6.42 4.65 25.37
N GLU A 318 -5.69 3.79 24.70
CA GLU A 318 -5.21 4.00 23.33
C GLU A 318 -6.09 3.20 22.35
N VAL A 319 -6.58 3.84 21.29
CA VAL A 319 -7.43 3.21 20.28
C VAL A 319 -6.77 3.33 18.91
N GLN A 320 -6.51 2.21 18.27
CA GLN A 320 -6.02 2.12 16.90
C GLN A 320 -7.18 1.77 15.96
N GLU A 321 -7.32 2.53 14.87
CA GLU A 321 -8.45 2.43 13.92
C GLU A 321 -8.40 1.19 13.03
N SER A 322 -7.28 0.46 13.01
CA SER A 322 -7.06 -0.75 12.24
C SER A 322 -6.46 -1.84 13.11
N SER A 323 -6.89 -3.08 12.89
CA SER A 323 -6.28 -4.26 13.52
C SER A 323 -4.99 -4.72 12.82
N MET A 324 -4.66 -4.14 11.66
CA MET A 324 -3.37 -4.37 11.03
C MET A 324 -2.30 -3.65 11.82
N ASP A 325 -1.47 -4.40 12.51
CA ASP A 325 -0.29 -3.86 13.16
C ASP A 325 0.70 -3.38 12.11
N MET A 326 0.64 -2.08 11.83
CA MET A 326 1.55 -1.40 10.91
C MET A 326 2.95 -1.21 11.51
N SER A 327 3.18 -1.62 12.77
CA SER A 327 4.48 -1.51 13.42
C SER A 327 5.53 -2.35 12.72
N ALA A 328 5.14 -3.51 12.16
CA ALA A 328 6.01 -4.35 11.32
C ALA A 328 6.41 -3.68 9.99
N LEU A 329 5.63 -2.71 9.53
CA LEU A 329 5.88 -1.91 8.32
C LEU A 329 6.52 -0.55 8.62
N GLY A 330 6.96 -0.31 9.86
CA GLY A 330 7.60 0.92 10.28
C GLY A 330 6.76 1.80 11.22
N GLY A 331 5.61 1.32 11.70
CA GLY A 331 4.71 2.04 12.62
C GLY A 331 3.93 3.17 11.93
N SER A 332 2.76 3.50 12.50
CA SER A 332 1.99 4.68 12.08
C SER A 332 2.50 5.90 12.84
N GLY A 333 3.31 6.74 12.24
CA GLY A 333 3.79 7.97 12.88
C GLY A 333 5.21 8.35 12.51
N ILE A 334 5.77 9.24 13.33
CA ILE A 334 7.15 9.69 13.19
C ILE A 334 8.04 8.83 14.08
N SER A 335 9.13 8.34 13.54
CA SER A 335 10.22 7.70 14.29
C SER A 335 11.55 8.31 13.88
N VAL A 336 12.31 8.79 14.87
CA VAL A 336 13.64 9.37 14.67
C VAL A 336 14.63 8.56 15.46
N GLN A 337 15.50 7.83 14.78
CA GLN A 337 16.54 7.03 15.40
C GLN A 337 17.81 7.85 15.56
N ILE A 338 18.34 7.87 16.77
CA ILE A 338 19.61 8.49 17.14
C ILE A 338 20.58 7.38 17.49
N LYS A 339 21.74 7.34 16.85
CA LYS A 339 22.80 6.37 17.11
C LYS A 339 24.00 7.05 17.74
N GLY A 340 24.67 6.36 18.67
CA GLY A 340 25.89 6.86 19.32
C GLY A 340 26.31 5.99 20.50
N ASN A 341 27.49 6.26 21.06
CA ASN A 341 28.08 5.37 22.07
C ASN A 341 27.77 5.75 23.53
N ASP A 342 27.50 7.03 23.84
CA ASP A 342 27.26 7.51 25.20
C ASP A 342 25.78 7.69 25.43
N LEU A 343 25.22 7.00 26.45
CA LEU A 343 23.80 7.03 26.79
C LEU A 343 23.33 8.42 27.28
N ASN A 344 24.18 9.14 28.01
CA ASN A 344 23.80 10.44 28.52
C ASN A 344 23.66 11.47 27.40
N LYS A 345 24.58 11.42 26.42
CA LYS A 345 24.50 12.25 25.21
C LYS A 345 23.33 11.84 24.34
N LEU A 346 23.07 10.53 24.17
CA LEU A 346 21.89 10.07 23.44
C LEU A 346 20.59 10.60 24.07
N ARG A 347 20.48 10.60 25.42
CA ARG A 347 19.32 11.16 26.12
C ARG A 347 19.20 12.69 25.91
N SER A 348 20.31 13.42 25.95
CA SER A 348 20.30 14.86 25.67
C SER A 348 19.82 15.16 24.25
N ILE A 349 20.42 14.48 23.25
CA ILE A 349 20.00 14.62 21.85
C ILE A 349 18.53 14.17 21.67
N GLY A 350 18.11 13.10 22.35
CA GLY A 350 16.73 12.63 22.34
C GLY A 350 15.73 13.69 22.83
N LYS A 351 16.07 14.44 23.91
CA LYS A 351 15.25 15.56 24.39
C LYS A 351 15.18 16.70 23.37
N ASP A 352 16.30 17.08 22.77
CA ASP A 352 16.35 18.15 21.76
C ASP A 352 15.52 17.75 20.52
N ILE A 353 15.60 16.50 20.08
CA ILE A 353 14.82 16.01 18.94
C ILE A 353 13.33 15.89 19.30
N ALA A 354 13.00 15.43 20.51
CA ALA A 354 11.61 15.39 20.98
C ALA A 354 10.99 16.81 20.98
N GLN A 355 11.74 17.84 21.41
CA GLN A 355 11.30 19.23 21.36
C GLN A 355 11.06 19.69 19.90
N ILE A 356 11.95 19.35 18.96
CA ILE A 356 11.78 19.67 17.53
C ILE A 356 10.50 19.02 16.98
N VAL A 357 10.21 17.79 17.42
CA VAL A 357 9.00 17.06 17.01
C VAL A 357 7.77 17.74 17.62
N GLU A 358 7.80 18.11 18.90
CA GLU A 358 6.71 18.78 19.62
C GLU A 358 6.36 20.14 19.02
N ASP A 359 7.38 20.93 18.65
CA ASP A 359 7.24 22.22 17.97
C ASP A 359 6.73 22.10 16.52
N THR A 360 6.47 20.89 16.05
CA THR A 360 5.94 20.66 14.70
C THR A 360 4.44 20.44 14.76
N LYS A 361 3.67 21.28 14.05
CA LYS A 361 2.21 21.14 13.98
C LYS A 361 1.82 19.78 13.40
N GLY A 362 0.93 19.08 14.08
CA GLY A 362 0.39 17.79 13.65
C GLY A 362 1.00 16.58 14.37
N THR A 363 1.87 16.78 15.36
CA THR A 363 2.42 15.72 16.21
C THR A 363 1.66 15.66 17.55
N GLN A 364 1.55 14.46 18.12
CA GLN A 364 1.02 14.19 19.45
C GLN A 364 1.69 12.97 20.07
N ASN A 365 1.53 12.77 21.38
CA ASN A 365 2.05 11.62 22.12
C ASN A 365 3.53 11.37 21.80
N ILE A 366 4.35 12.40 22.07
CA ILE A 366 5.78 12.36 21.80
C ILE A 366 6.49 11.60 22.91
N SER A 367 7.23 10.54 22.55
CA SER A 367 8.14 9.85 23.44
C SER A 367 9.59 10.16 23.04
N ASN A 368 10.42 10.49 23.99
CA ASN A 368 11.84 10.73 23.79
C ASN A 368 12.68 9.43 23.86
N GLY A 369 12.03 8.27 24.03
CA GLY A 369 12.65 6.95 24.13
C GLY A 369 13.46 6.69 25.39
N SER A 370 13.43 7.60 26.36
CA SER A 370 14.11 7.46 27.66
C SER A 370 13.14 7.56 28.86
N GLU A 371 11.85 7.53 28.60
CA GLU A 371 10.78 7.73 29.61
C GLU A 371 10.55 6.47 30.44
N GLU A 372 10.81 5.30 29.89
CA GLU A 372 10.75 4.03 30.62
C GLU A 372 11.95 3.86 31.52
N THR A 373 12.05 4.68 32.55
CA THR A 373 12.98 4.45 33.66
C THR A 373 12.24 3.74 34.77
N THR A 374 12.72 2.56 35.11
CA THR A 374 12.28 1.87 36.32
C THR A 374 13.09 2.35 37.50
N PRO A 375 12.42 2.76 38.59
CA PRO A 375 13.14 3.10 39.81
C PRO A 375 13.74 1.84 40.42
N ASP A 376 15.03 1.68 40.27
CA ASP A 376 15.78 0.57 40.81
C ASP A 376 16.29 0.88 42.23
N LEU A 377 16.23 -0.12 43.10
CA LEU A 377 16.87 -0.07 44.41
C LEU A 377 18.22 -0.79 44.37
N HIS A 378 19.29 -0.03 44.32
CA HIS A 378 20.63 -0.58 44.37
C HIS A 378 21.05 -0.88 45.81
N VAL A 379 21.26 -2.17 46.11
CA VAL A 379 21.80 -2.63 47.38
C VAL A 379 23.33 -2.71 47.26
N VAL A 380 24.01 -1.74 47.81
CA VAL A 380 25.49 -1.67 47.73
C VAL A 380 26.07 -2.23 49.02
N VAL A 381 26.64 -3.43 48.94
CA VAL A 381 27.24 -4.13 50.07
C VAL A 381 28.55 -3.43 50.52
N ASP A 382 28.63 -3.08 51.81
CA ASP A 382 29.86 -2.67 52.45
C ASP A 382 30.74 -3.90 52.74
N LYS A 383 31.75 -4.10 51.91
CA LYS A 383 32.61 -5.28 51.97
C LYS A 383 33.32 -5.43 53.35
N LYS A 384 33.69 -4.31 53.98
CA LYS A 384 34.37 -4.36 55.30
C LYS A 384 33.43 -4.82 56.41
N LYS A 385 32.21 -4.28 56.40
CA LYS A 385 31.16 -4.69 57.37
C LYS A 385 30.71 -6.13 57.14
N ALA A 386 30.52 -6.54 55.86
CA ALA A 386 30.13 -7.88 55.52
C ALA A 386 31.13 -8.92 56.00
N VAL A 387 32.45 -8.76 55.68
CA VAL A 387 33.51 -9.67 56.10
C VAL A 387 33.62 -9.74 57.66
N LYS A 388 33.52 -8.63 58.34
CA LYS A 388 33.53 -8.57 59.82
C LYS A 388 32.39 -9.41 60.43
N ASN A 389 31.28 -9.56 59.70
CA ASN A 389 30.14 -10.37 60.13
C ASN A 389 30.12 -11.78 59.49
N GLY A 390 31.21 -12.23 58.87
CA GLY A 390 31.33 -13.55 58.28
C GLY A 390 30.51 -13.75 57.01
N LEU A 391 30.22 -12.60 56.29
CA LEU A 391 29.43 -12.61 55.06
C LEU A 391 30.33 -12.17 53.90
N THR A 392 30.07 -12.73 52.73
CA THR A 392 30.60 -12.28 51.45
C THR A 392 29.50 -11.67 50.59
N VAL A 393 29.84 -10.92 49.57
CA VAL A 393 28.83 -10.38 48.61
C VAL A 393 28.03 -11.51 47.99
N ALA A 394 28.71 -12.64 47.68
CA ALA A 394 28.08 -13.82 47.09
C ALA A 394 27.06 -14.49 48.04
N THR A 395 27.44 -14.66 49.33
CA THR A 395 26.51 -15.24 50.31
C THR A 395 25.34 -14.36 50.63
N ILE A 396 25.51 -13.03 50.65
CA ILE A 396 24.44 -12.05 50.78
C ILE A 396 23.51 -12.14 49.55
N TYR A 397 24.04 -12.17 48.34
CA TYR A 397 23.25 -12.33 47.14
C TYR A 397 22.44 -13.65 47.12
N GLN A 398 23.07 -14.74 47.46
CA GLN A 398 22.40 -16.05 47.48
C GLN A 398 21.24 -16.08 48.48
N GLN A 399 21.46 -15.64 49.74
CA GLN A 399 20.41 -15.58 50.74
C GLN A 399 19.27 -14.63 50.40
N LEU A 400 19.61 -13.53 49.75
CA LEU A 400 18.59 -12.59 49.27
C LEU A 400 17.79 -13.16 48.11
N SER A 401 18.46 -13.78 47.13
CA SER A 401 17.86 -14.40 45.97
C SER A 401 16.90 -15.53 46.36
N GLU A 402 17.23 -16.33 47.35
CA GLU A 402 16.34 -17.40 47.88
C GLU A 402 15.05 -16.80 48.51
N LYS A 403 15.14 -15.64 49.16
CA LYS A 403 13.98 -14.99 49.80
C LYS A 403 13.14 -14.19 48.80
N LEU A 404 13.72 -13.75 47.69
CA LEU A 404 13.05 -13.03 46.62
C LEU A 404 12.51 -13.92 45.50
N LYS A 405 12.75 -15.26 45.61
CA LYS A 405 12.36 -16.20 44.58
C LYS A 405 10.83 -16.38 44.59
N ASP A 406 10.22 -16.07 43.43
CA ASP A 406 8.80 -16.33 43.20
C ASP A 406 8.48 -17.83 43.18
N ALA A 407 7.19 -18.15 43.36
CA ALA A 407 6.71 -19.50 43.19
C ALA A 407 7.05 -20.00 41.78
N SER A 408 7.64 -21.17 41.69
CA SER A 408 7.96 -21.82 40.40
C SER A 408 7.01 -22.94 40.10
N GLU A 409 6.62 -23.07 38.83
CA GLU A 409 5.83 -24.18 38.37
C GLU A 409 6.64 -25.49 38.54
N ALA A 410 6.11 -26.40 39.36
CA ALA A 410 6.72 -27.69 39.66
C ALA A 410 6.23 -28.80 38.73
N THR A 411 4.95 -28.77 38.37
CA THR A 411 4.30 -29.74 37.47
C THR A 411 2.95 -29.19 36.99
N THR A 412 2.38 -29.81 35.96
CA THR A 412 1.01 -29.63 35.53
C THR A 412 0.17 -30.87 35.87
N ILE A 413 -1.07 -30.67 36.31
CA ILE A 413 -2.05 -31.73 36.58
C ILE A 413 -3.21 -31.55 35.62
N THR A 414 -3.57 -32.61 34.89
CA THR A 414 -4.75 -32.60 34.01
C THR A 414 -5.96 -33.18 34.75
N ILE A 415 -6.99 -32.35 34.92
CA ILE A 415 -8.27 -32.74 35.54
C ILE A 415 -9.39 -32.39 34.56
N ASN A 416 -10.20 -33.39 34.16
CA ASN A 416 -11.32 -33.21 33.24
C ASN A 416 -10.90 -32.49 31.93
N GLU A 417 -9.83 -32.94 31.30
CA GLU A 417 -9.27 -32.39 30.07
C GLU A 417 -8.75 -30.92 30.16
N LYS A 418 -8.65 -30.40 31.39
CA LYS A 418 -8.04 -29.08 31.65
C LYS A 418 -6.72 -29.25 32.40
N GLU A 419 -5.72 -28.53 31.93
CA GLU A 419 -4.40 -28.47 32.56
C GLU A 419 -4.37 -27.40 33.66
N TYR A 420 -3.87 -27.76 34.83
CA TYR A 420 -3.65 -26.88 35.98
C TYR A 420 -2.18 -26.88 36.34
N SER A 421 -1.54 -25.69 36.33
CA SER A 421 -0.16 -25.56 36.80
C SER A 421 -0.09 -25.62 38.32
N VAL A 422 0.76 -26.49 38.85
CA VAL A 422 1.06 -26.61 40.29
C VAL A 422 2.28 -25.77 40.58
N ASN A 423 2.07 -24.60 41.22
CA ASN A 423 3.14 -23.72 41.63
C ASN A 423 3.57 -23.99 43.07
N VAL A 424 4.88 -24.21 43.25
CA VAL A 424 5.48 -24.37 44.57
C VAL A 424 6.24 -23.11 44.94
N GLY A 425 5.85 -22.49 46.04
CA GLY A 425 6.46 -21.28 46.55
C GLY A 425 6.46 -21.21 48.06
N ASN A 426 7.08 -20.18 48.61
CA ASN A 426 7.11 -19.98 50.04
C ASN A 426 5.71 -19.52 50.53
N SER A 427 5.18 -20.09 51.61
CA SER A 427 3.79 -19.85 52.08
C SER A 427 3.52 -18.45 52.60
N ALA A 428 4.51 -17.58 52.74
CA ALA A 428 4.35 -16.20 53.09
C ALA A 428 4.02 -15.40 51.81
N LYS A 429 2.77 -14.99 51.64
CA LYS A 429 2.35 -13.90 50.77
C LYS A 429 2.97 -12.57 51.23
N ASN A 430 4.27 -12.50 51.34
CA ASN A 430 4.94 -11.27 51.72
C ASN A 430 5.43 -10.61 50.43
N THR A 431 4.65 -9.70 49.90
CA THR A 431 5.18 -8.61 49.11
C THR A 431 6.22 -7.91 50.02
N LEU A 432 7.49 -8.26 49.80
CA LEU A 432 8.59 -7.59 50.51
C LEU A 432 8.58 -6.13 50.13
N THR A 433 8.18 -5.29 51.09
CA THR A 433 8.29 -3.84 50.94
C THR A 433 9.76 -3.42 51.04
N ARG A 434 10.08 -2.22 50.57
CA ARG A 434 11.45 -1.66 50.67
C ARG A 434 11.98 -1.62 52.12
N ASP A 435 11.08 -1.44 53.12
CA ASP A 435 11.45 -1.44 54.51
C ASP A 435 11.62 -2.83 55.08
N ASP A 436 10.88 -3.83 54.57
CA ASP A 436 11.08 -5.22 54.93
C ASP A 436 12.40 -5.74 54.38
N LEU A 437 12.81 -5.33 53.18
CA LEU A 437 14.09 -5.66 52.59
C LEU A 437 15.28 -5.24 53.47
N LYS A 438 15.22 -4.07 54.09
CA LYS A 438 16.25 -3.58 55.03
C LYS A 438 16.39 -4.49 56.25
N LYS A 439 15.28 -5.05 56.73
CA LYS A 439 15.19 -5.92 57.92
C LYS A 439 15.46 -7.40 57.63
N VAL A 440 15.74 -7.75 56.38
CA VAL A 440 16.03 -9.14 56.04
C VAL A 440 17.25 -9.66 56.83
N LYS A 441 17.05 -10.72 57.59
CA LYS A 441 18.10 -11.42 58.36
C LYS A 441 18.98 -12.27 57.43
N LEU A 442 20.26 -12.06 57.57
CA LEU A 442 21.32 -12.79 56.85
C LEU A 442 22.17 -13.55 57.88
N THR A 443 22.53 -14.78 57.61
CA THR A 443 23.33 -15.63 58.47
C THR A 443 24.76 -15.65 57.96
N GLY A 444 25.69 -15.15 58.76
CA GLY A 444 27.13 -15.21 58.54
C GLY A 444 27.82 -16.14 59.50
N THR A 445 29.04 -16.59 59.19
CA THR A 445 29.84 -17.46 60.08
C THR A 445 31.11 -16.71 60.52
N VAL A 446 31.24 -16.49 61.86
CA VAL A 446 32.38 -15.82 62.46
C VAL A 446 32.99 -16.77 63.49
N SER A 447 34.23 -17.17 63.32
CA SER A 447 34.94 -18.11 64.21
C SER A 447 34.19 -19.43 64.47
N GLY A 448 33.51 -19.98 63.44
CA GLY A 448 32.76 -21.25 63.55
C GLY A 448 31.38 -21.13 64.17
N LYS A 449 30.94 -19.92 64.54
CA LYS A 449 29.60 -19.67 65.09
C LYS A 449 28.74 -18.88 64.12
N GLU A 450 27.49 -19.29 64.01
CA GLU A 450 26.48 -18.53 63.21
C GLU A 450 26.14 -17.18 63.90
N LYS A 451 26.12 -16.16 63.11
CA LYS A 451 25.71 -14.81 63.51
C LYS A 451 24.67 -14.24 62.60
N GLU A 452 23.49 -13.90 63.10
CA GLU A 452 22.47 -13.19 62.36
C GLU A 452 22.74 -11.68 62.31
N VAL A 453 22.59 -11.09 61.13
CA VAL A 453 22.77 -9.63 60.88
C VAL A 453 21.69 -9.20 59.93
N THR A 454 21.15 -7.97 60.11
CA THR A 454 20.18 -7.41 59.13
C THR A 454 20.90 -6.80 57.94
N LEU A 455 20.24 -6.78 56.79
CA LEU A 455 20.84 -6.29 55.53
C LEU A 455 21.27 -4.82 55.61
N ASP A 456 20.52 -3.98 56.36
CA ASP A 456 20.87 -2.57 56.60
C ASP A 456 22.18 -2.35 57.34
N GLN A 457 22.63 -3.33 58.12
CA GLN A 457 23.91 -3.24 58.85
C GLN A 457 25.11 -3.51 57.94
N VAL A 458 24.92 -4.18 56.82
CA VAL A 458 26.02 -4.61 55.89
C VAL A 458 25.88 -4.03 54.50
N ALA A 459 24.81 -3.31 54.20
CA ALA A 459 24.61 -2.70 52.89
C ALA A 459 24.02 -1.29 52.98
N ASN A 460 24.28 -0.48 51.99
CA ASN A 460 23.67 0.83 51.76
C ASN A 460 22.66 0.74 50.60
N PHE A 461 21.54 1.43 50.77
CA PHE A 461 20.45 1.46 49.77
C PHE A 461 20.51 2.79 49.01
N ARG A 462 20.55 2.70 47.68
CA ARG A 462 20.50 3.88 46.81
C ARG A 462 19.38 3.72 45.79
N ASN A 463 18.52 4.71 45.68
CA ASN A 463 17.60 4.77 44.55
C ASN A 463 18.36 5.21 43.32
N SER A 464 18.11 4.54 42.22
CA SER A 464 18.65 4.88 40.89
C SER A 464 17.54 4.70 39.86
N ASP A 465 17.51 5.59 38.90
CA ASP A 465 16.64 5.42 37.74
C ASP A 465 17.45 4.72 36.63
N SER A 466 17.10 3.49 36.35
CA SER A 466 17.72 2.69 35.28
C SER A 466 16.80 2.67 34.06
N LEU A 467 17.41 2.66 32.86
CA LEU A 467 16.66 2.37 31.65
C LEU A 467 16.21 0.91 31.68
N SER A 468 14.94 0.65 31.39
CA SER A 468 14.38 -0.70 31.29
C SER A 468 15.07 -1.51 30.17
N SER A 469 15.48 -0.84 29.09
CA SER A 469 16.19 -1.49 27.97
C SER A 469 17.25 -0.59 27.33
N ILE A 470 18.29 -1.19 26.76
CA ILE A 470 19.29 -0.51 25.94
C ILE A 470 19.30 -1.18 24.56
N ASN A 471 18.73 -0.49 23.59
CA ASN A 471 18.66 -0.96 22.21
C ASN A 471 19.98 -0.72 21.46
N ARG A 472 20.35 -1.69 20.62
CA ARG A 472 21.50 -1.57 19.73
C ARG A 472 21.11 -1.96 18.31
N ASN A 473 21.64 -1.21 17.36
CA ASN A 473 21.51 -1.50 15.94
C ASN A 473 22.92 -1.48 15.32
N GLN A 474 23.35 -2.61 14.76
CA GLN A 474 24.71 -2.78 14.21
C GLN A 474 25.80 -2.46 15.25
N GLN A 475 25.64 -2.98 16.48
CA GLN A 475 26.52 -2.81 17.63
C GLN A 475 26.53 -1.39 18.25
N GLU A 476 26.01 -0.38 17.61
CA GLU A 476 25.88 0.98 18.17
C GLU A 476 24.59 1.10 19.01
N ARG A 477 24.67 1.85 20.11
CA ARG A 477 23.50 2.15 20.94
C ARG A 477 22.57 3.05 20.19
N THR A 478 21.26 2.79 20.30
CA THR A 478 20.23 3.57 19.63
C THR A 478 19.18 4.05 20.62
N LEU A 479 18.69 5.27 20.38
CA LEU A 479 17.52 5.84 21.03
C LEU A 479 16.54 6.25 19.94
N SER A 480 15.25 5.94 20.10
CA SER A 480 14.21 6.31 19.14
C SER A 480 13.26 7.31 19.76
N VAL A 481 13.16 8.48 19.14
CA VAL A 481 12.11 9.46 19.44
C VAL A 481 10.92 9.17 18.56
N THR A 482 9.76 8.92 19.15
CA THR A 482 8.54 8.57 18.41
C THR A 482 7.43 9.59 18.66
N SER A 483 6.53 9.73 17.71
CA SER A 483 5.34 10.57 17.84
C SER A 483 4.24 10.07 16.95
N GLU A 484 3.02 10.13 17.43
CA GLU A 484 1.82 9.93 16.61
C GLU A 484 1.48 11.19 15.81
N ILE A 485 0.70 10.99 14.75
CA ILE A 485 0.17 12.09 13.95
C ILE A 485 -1.26 12.43 14.42
N LYS A 486 -1.52 13.72 14.65
CA LYS A 486 -2.86 14.21 14.96
C LYS A 486 -3.84 13.95 13.83
N ASP A 487 -5.09 13.70 14.16
CA ASP A 487 -6.17 13.58 13.18
C ASP A 487 -6.22 14.78 12.23
N GLY A 488 -6.38 14.51 10.93
CA GLY A 488 -6.45 15.54 9.90
C GLY A 488 -5.10 15.99 9.35
N TYR A 489 -3.99 15.49 9.90
CA TYR A 489 -2.65 15.71 9.34
C TYR A 489 -2.16 14.49 8.57
N ASN A 490 -1.38 14.73 7.52
CA ASN A 490 -0.78 13.67 6.71
C ASN A 490 0.62 13.35 7.21
N VAL A 491 0.91 12.05 7.39
CA VAL A 491 2.20 11.54 7.93
C VAL A 491 3.38 12.03 7.09
N GLY A 492 3.32 11.91 5.77
CA GLY A 492 4.42 12.30 4.89
C GLY A 492 4.74 13.79 4.95
N LYS A 493 3.72 14.67 5.06
CA LYS A 493 3.94 16.13 5.19
C LYS A 493 4.55 16.51 6.53
N VAL A 494 4.02 15.94 7.64
CA VAL A 494 4.55 16.24 8.98
C VAL A 494 5.97 15.69 9.09
N SER A 495 6.21 14.44 8.69
CA SER A 495 7.54 13.82 8.69
C SER A 495 8.56 14.58 7.85
N SER A 496 8.16 15.07 6.65
CA SER A 496 9.01 15.89 5.80
C SER A 496 9.38 17.23 6.48
N THR A 497 8.44 17.81 7.25
CA THR A 497 8.68 19.04 8.00
C THR A 497 9.66 18.78 9.15
N VAL A 498 9.47 17.71 9.91
CA VAL A 498 10.39 17.27 10.97
C VAL A 498 11.78 16.99 10.39
N GLN A 499 11.87 16.26 9.27
CA GLN A 499 13.14 15.95 8.61
C GLN A 499 13.91 17.23 8.20
N LYS A 500 13.22 18.25 7.69
CA LYS A 500 13.83 19.54 7.34
C LYS A 500 14.38 20.26 8.58
N LYS A 501 13.71 20.17 9.72
CA LYS A 501 14.18 20.75 10.99
C LYS A 501 15.37 19.96 11.54
N ILE A 502 15.31 18.62 11.52
CA ILE A 502 16.41 17.74 11.97
C ILE A 502 17.69 17.96 11.14
N LYS A 503 17.57 18.14 9.82
CA LYS A 503 18.74 18.46 8.97
C LYS A 503 19.46 19.76 9.36
N LYS A 504 18.79 20.67 10.06
CA LYS A 504 19.38 21.91 10.58
C LYS A 504 20.01 21.73 11.97
N TYR A 505 19.73 20.62 12.63
CA TYR A 505 20.30 20.31 13.94
C TYR A 505 21.73 19.81 13.79
N ASN A 506 22.68 20.46 14.49
CA ASN A 506 24.08 20.08 14.45
C ASN A 506 24.33 18.94 15.45
N ALA A 507 24.29 17.71 14.95
CA ALA A 507 24.62 16.55 15.78
C ALA A 507 26.10 16.57 16.20
N PRO A 508 26.42 16.23 17.45
CA PRO A 508 27.81 16.08 17.89
C PRO A 508 28.56 15.01 17.07
N LYS A 509 29.86 15.14 16.91
CA LYS A 509 30.69 14.16 16.20
C LYS A 509 30.51 12.76 16.80
N GLY A 510 30.30 11.75 15.94
CA GLY A 510 30.07 10.35 16.34
C GLY A 510 28.61 10.02 16.68
N TYR A 511 27.67 10.93 16.42
CA TYR A 511 26.24 10.70 16.52
C TYR A 511 25.59 10.88 15.18
N SER A 512 24.65 9.97 14.82
CA SER A 512 23.85 10.07 13.61
C SER A 512 22.37 10.11 13.95
N ILE A 513 21.62 10.95 13.23
CA ILE A 513 20.18 11.12 13.41
C ILE A 513 19.51 10.80 12.07
N THR A 514 18.64 9.79 12.06
CA THR A 514 17.97 9.32 10.85
C THR A 514 16.46 9.18 11.09
N MET A 515 15.69 9.63 10.12
CA MET A 515 14.26 9.33 10.10
C MET A 515 14.07 7.85 9.81
N LYS A 516 13.25 7.19 10.61
CA LYS A 516 12.86 5.79 10.48
C LYS A 516 11.35 5.66 10.37
N GLY A 517 10.86 4.42 10.36
CA GLY A 517 9.43 4.16 10.33
C GLY A 517 8.81 4.41 8.95
N GLU A 518 7.57 4.87 8.93
CA GLU A 518 6.79 5.03 7.69
C GLU A 518 7.47 5.93 6.66
N MET A 519 8.15 6.99 7.10
CA MET A 519 8.84 7.92 6.19
C MET A 519 10.01 7.26 5.44
N GLU A 520 10.79 6.41 6.11
CA GLU A 520 11.85 5.63 5.46
C GLU A 520 11.25 4.70 4.40
N SER A 521 10.19 3.98 4.77
CA SER A 521 9.49 3.06 3.86
C SER A 521 8.86 3.80 2.66
N ILE A 522 8.29 4.99 2.86
CA ILE A 522 7.78 5.85 1.78
C ILE A 522 8.93 6.26 0.83
N GLN A 523 10.07 6.70 1.36
CA GLN A 523 11.20 7.13 0.54
C GLN A 523 11.81 5.97 -0.24
N GLU A 524 12.01 4.82 0.40
CA GLU A 524 12.53 3.62 -0.24
C GLU A 524 11.59 3.13 -1.34
N THR A 525 10.31 2.99 -1.04
CA THR A 525 9.28 2.54 -2.00
C THR A 525 9.15 3.52 -3.17
N THR A 526 9.13 4.84 -2.90
CA THR A 526 9.08 5.87 -3.94
C THR A 526 10.30 5.80 -4.85
N GLY A 527 11.49 5.62 -4.28
CA GLY A 527 12.73 5.46 -5.04
C GLY A 527 12.71 4.22 -5.94
N GLN A 528 12.26 3.08 -5.42
CA GLN A 528 12.15 1.83 -6.18
C GLN A 528 11.11 1.92 -7.29
N ILE A 529 9.91 2.48 -7.02
CA ILE A 529 8.87 2.66 -8.05
C ILE A 529 9.33 3.68 -9.10
N GLY A 530 10.06 4.73 -8.72
CA GLY A 530 10.66 5.68 -9.65
C GLY A 530 11.66 5.01 -10.61
N LEU A 531 12.55 4.19 -10.08
CA LEU A 531 13.48 3.39 -10.89
C LEU A 531 12.74 2.39 -11.78
N MET A 532 11.72 1.71 -11.25
CA MET A 532 10.88 0.79 -12.00
C MET A 532 10.19 1.50 -13.19
N LEU A 533 9.64 2.69 -12.97
CA LEU A 533 9.01 3.47 -14.04
C LEU A 533 10.02 3.87 -15.12
N LEU A 534 11.22 4.29 -14.73
CA LEU A 534 12.29 4.64 -15.67
C LEU A 534 12.70 3.42 -16.53
N LEU A 535 12.90 2.26 -15.91
CA LEU A 535 13.21 1.01 -16.62
C LEU A 535 12.05 0.56 -17.51
N ALA A 536 10.81 0.70 -17.05
CA ALA A 536 9.62 0.41 -17.85
C ALA A 536 9.56 1.28 -19.12
N VAL A 537 9.79 2.58 -19.01
CA VAL A 537 9.85 3.50 -20.14
C VAL A 537 10.99 3.11 -21.10
N ALA A 538 12.16 2.71 -20.57
CA ALA A 538 13.27 2.25 -21.40
C ALA A 538 12.95 0.96 -22.17
N PHE A 539 12.36 -0.04 -21.51
CA PHE A 539 11.94 -1.28 -22.18
C PHE A 539 10.84 -1.04 -23.22
N MET A 540 9.83 -0.23 -22.88
CA MET A 540 8.80 0.18 -23.84
C MET A 540 9.42 0.85 -25.07
N TYR A 541 10.39 1.75 -24.88
CA TYR A 541 11.07 2.41 -25.97
C TYR A 541 11.78 1.41 -26.87
N LEU A 542 12.55 0.48 -26.31
CA LEU A 542 13.28 -0.54 -27.06
C LEU A 542 12.33 -1.43 -27.87
N ILE A 543 11.23 -1.92 -27.28
CA ILE A 543 10.24 -2.74 -27.98
C ILE A 543 9.60 -1.97 -29.13
N MET A 544 9.20 -0.72 -28.88
CA MET A 544 8.60 0.13 -29.92
C MET A 544 9.59 0.48 -31.02
N VAL A 545 10.87 0.69 -30.72
CA VAL A 545 11.90 0.91 -31.74
C VAL A 545 12.02 -0.31 -32.66
N ALA A 546 12.03 -1.51 -32.07
CA ALA A 546 12.06 -2.75 -32.85
C ALA A 546 10.80 -2.91 -33.72
N GLN A 547 9.62 -2.53 -33.20
CA GLN A 547 8.34 -2.64 -33.93
C GLN A 547 8.23 -1.62 -35.08
N PHE A 548 8.50 -0.32 -34.80
CA PHE A 548 8.33 0.75 -35.77
C PHE A 548 9.54 0.90 -36.72
N GLN A 549 10.64 0.23 -36.43
CA GLN A 549 11.93 0.43 -37.12
C GLN A 549 12.30 1.93 -37.26
N SER A 550 11.95 2.70 -36.26
CA SER A 550 12.11 4.15 -36.21
C SER A 550 12.34 4.63 -34.79
N LEU A 551 13.29 5.53 -34.60
CA LEU A 551 13.54 6.17 -33.30
C LEU A 551 12.52 7.28 -33.00
N LYS A 552 11.89 7.86 -34.01
CA LYS A 552 11.00 9.03 -33.88
C LYS A 552 9.61 8.65 -33.40
N SER A 553 9.01 7.60 -33.97
CA SER A 553 7.64 7.19 -33.64
C SER A 553 7.49 6.78 -32.18
N PRO A 554 8.39 5.95 -31.58
CA PRO A 554 8.36 5.65 -30.15
C PRO A 554 8.50 6.90 -29.27
N PHE A 555 9.39 7.82 -29.62
CA PHE A 555 9.59 9.03 -28.84
C PHE A 555 8.33 9.89 -28.78
N ILE A 556 7.60 10.01 -29.90
CA ILE A 556 6.32 10.75 -29.97
C ILE A 556 5.27 10.14 -29.03
N ILE A 557 5.21 8.81 -28.99
CA ILE A 557 4.25 8.08 -28.15
C ILE A 557 4.64 8.23 -26.67
N LEU A 558 5.90 8.01 -26.31
CA LEU A 558 6.37 8.10 -24.92
C LEU A 558 6.24 9.49 -24.30
N PHE A 559 6.30 10.54 -25.13
CA PHE A 559 6.13 11.91 -24.67
C PHE A 559 4.75 12.14 -24.02
N THR A 560 3.76 11.32 -24.34
CA THR A 560 2.42 11.41 -23.74
C THR A 560 2.33 10.83 -22.34
N ILE A 561 3.24 9.93 -21.94
CA ILE A 561 3.19 9.28 -20.62
C ILE A 561 3.26 10.28 -19.47
N PRO A 562 4.31 11.12 -19.34
CA PRO A 562 4.36 12.07 -18.26
C PRO A 562 3.18 13.05 -18.28
N MET A 563 2.72 13.45 -19.47
CA MET A 563 1.57 14.33 -19.58
C MET A 563 0.27 13.70 -19.07
N ALA A 564 0.10 12.40 -19.28
CA ALA A 564 -1.07 11.67 -18.81
C ALA A 564 -1.15 11.57 -17.28
N PHE A 565 -0.02 11.68 -16.58
CA PHE A 565 0.00 11.74 -15.11
C PHE A 565 -0.79 12.94 -14.56
N THR A 566 -0.95 14.01 -15.34
CA THR A 566 -1.85 15.13 -15.01
C THR A 566 -3.22 14.64 -14.60
N GLY A 567 -3.81 13.72 -15.37
CA GLY A 567 -5.13 13.15 -15.08
C GLY A 567 -5.16 12.35 -13.78
N GLY A 568 -4.10 11.57 -13.49
CA GLY A 568 -3.95 10.83 -12.25
C GLY A 568 -3.82 11.74 -11.02
N PHE A 569 -2.99 12.79 -11.11
CA PHE A 569 -2.86 13.77 -10.03
C PHE A 569 -4.16 14.54 -9.79
N LEU A 570 -4.86 14.94 -10.84
CA LEU A 570 -6.18 15.57 -10.72
C LEU A 570 -7.21 14.64 -10.09
N GLY A 571 -7.17 13.35 -10.43
CA GLY A 571 -8.04 12.34 -9.81
C GLY A 571 -7.81 12.26 -8.29
N LEU A 572 -6.56 12.21 -7.83
CA LEU A 572 -6.23 12.20 -6.41
C LEU A 572 -6.64 13.51 -5.70
N LEU A 573 -6.40 14.67 -6.34
CA LEU A 573 -6.78 15.98 -5.79
C LEU A 573 -8.29 16.11 -5.60
N ILE A 574 -9.08 15.70 -6.61
CA ILE A 574 -10.55 15.81 -6.57
C ILE A 574 -11.14 14.87 -5.51
N THR A 575 -10.56 13.68 -5.35
CA THR A 575 -11.05 12.69 -4.39
C THR A 575 -10.46 12.85 -2.98
N GLY A 576 -9.47 13.75 -2.80
CA GLY A 576 -8.81 13.97 -1.52
C GLY A 576 -7.99 12.77 -1.02
N LYS A 577 -7.56 11.88 -1.92
CA LYS A 577 -6.74 10.70 -1.57
C LYS A 577 -5.26 11.05 -1.63
N ASP A 578 -4.49 10.44 -0.71
CA ASP A 578 -3.05 10.61 -0.65
C ASP A 578 -2.32 9.89 -1.78
N LEU A 579 -1.12 10.37 -2.10
CA LEU A 579 -0.19 9.69 -2.99
C LEU A 579 0.45 8.52 -2.24
N SER A 580 -0.25 7.39 -2.20
CA SER A 580 0.24 6.15 -1.59
C SER A 580 1.11 5.35 -2.56
N ALA A 581 1.87 4.36 -2.03
CA ALA A 581 2.62 3.42 -2.86
C ALA A 581 1.71 2.72 -3.89
N ILE A 582 0.47 2.41 -3.50
CA ILE A 582 -0.53 1.79 -4.38
C ILE A 582 -0.99 2.77 -5.47
N ALA A 583 -1.16 4.07 -5.16
CA ALA A 583 -1.45 5.10 -6.16
C ALA A 583 -0.31 5.23 -7.18
N MET A 584 0.95 5.14 -6.73
CA MET A 584 2.12 5.21 -7.62
C MET A 584 2.15 4.07 -8.63
N ILE A 585 1.73 2.86 -8.25
CA ILE A 585 1.57 1.75 -9.19
C ILE A 585 0.47 2.04 -10.21
N GLY A 586 -0.58 2.76 -9.82
CA GLY A 586 -1.57 3.27 -10.76
C GLY A 586 -0.95 4.10 -11.88
N PHE A 587 0.07 4.92 -11.59
CA PHE A 587 0.81 5.65 -12.64
C PHE A 587 1.64 4.74 -13.54
N VAL A 588 2.24 3.69 -12.98
CA VAL A 588 2.98 2.69 -13.77
C VAL A 588 2.02 1.97 -14.73
N MET A 589 0.87 1.52 -14.24
CA MET A 589 -0.17 0.89 -15.06
C MET A 589 -0.68 1.82 -16.16
N LEU A 590 -0.95 3.07 -15.79
CA LEU A 590 -1.43 4.09 -16.72
C LEU A 590 -0.48 4.27 -17.89
N ALA A 591 0.84 4.25 -17.65
CA ALA A 591 1.85 4.34 -18.70
C ALA A 591 1.68 3.22 -19.73
N GLY A 592 1.45 1.98 -19.29
CA GLY A 592 1.24 0.83 -20.20
C GLY A 592 -0.05 0.93 -21.02
N ILE A 593 -1.14 1.37 -20.40
CA ILE A 593 -2.45 1.45 -21.08
C ILE A 593 -2.48 2.56 -22.15
N ILE A 594 -1.92 3.72 -21.85
CA ILE A 594 -1.94 4.87 -22.76
C ILE A 594 -1.07 4.62 -23.98
N VAL A 595 0.09 4.01 -23.79
CA VAL A 595 1.01 3.70 -24.89
C VAL A 595 0.36 2.80 -25.92
N ASN A 596 -0.45 1.81 -25.49
CA ASN A 596 -1.17 0.90 -26.37
C ASN A 596 -2.05 1.67 -27.39
N ASN A 597 -2.86 2.63 -26.92
CA ASN A 597 -3.70 3.43 -27.79
C ASN A 597 -2.87 4.33 -28.74
N GLY A 598 -1.73 4.84 -28.27
CA GLY A 598 -0.78 5.63 -29.07
C GLY A 598 -0.12 4.82 -30.19
N ILE A 599 0.29 3.59 -29.89
CA ILE A 599 0.90 2.66 -30.86
C ILE A 599 -0.03 2.43 -32.04
N VAL A 600 -1.28 2.03 -31.74
CA VAL A 600 -2.27 1.71 -32.78
C VAL A 600 -2.62 2.94 -33.64
N LEU A 601 -2.65 4.14 -33.07
CA LEU A 601 -2.91 5.36 -33.80
C LEU A 601 -1.75 5.72 -34.75
N VAL A 602 -0.51 5.73 -34.22
CA VAL A 602 0.68 6.09 -35.00
C VAL A 602 0.95 5.06 -36.10
N ASP A 603 0.74 3.78 -35.81
CA ASP A 603 0.83 2.69 -36.79
C ASP A 603 -0.15 2.91 -37.95
N THR A 604 -1.41 3.24 -37.65
CA THR A 604 -2.42 3.57 -38.69
C THR A 604 -2.02 4.78 -39.53
N ILE A 605 -1.44 5.82 -38.91
CA ILE A 605 -0.93 6.98 -39.65
C ILE A 605 0.18 6.56 -40.62
N ASN A 606 1.12 5.73 -40.14
CA ASN A 606 2.23 5.24 -40.98
C ASN A 606 1.73 4.38 -42.14
N GLN A 607 0.81 3.44 -41.90
CA GLN A 607 0.22 2.59 -42.95
C GLN A 607 -0.51 3.42 -44.02
N LEU A 608 -1.29 4.45 -43.64
CA LEU A 608 -1.95 5.32 -44.60
C LEU A 608 -0.96 6.15 -45.42
N ARG A 609 0.15 6.57 -44.80
CA ARG A 609 1.22 7.29 -45.49
C ARG A 609 1.94 6.41 -46.52
N GLU A 610 2.20 5.16 -46.16
CA GLU A 610 2.78 4.13 -47.07
C GLU A 610 1.81 3.82 -48.21
N SER A 611 0.51 3.88 -47.95
CA SER A 611 -0.54 3.72 -49.00
C SER A 611 -0.74 4.95 -49.89
N GLY A 612 0.09 6.02 -49.74
CA GLY A 612 0.11 7.15 -50.63
C GLY A 612 -0.81 8.35 -50.20
N TYR A 613 -1.42 8.29 -49.02
CA TYR A 613 -2.22 9.42 -48.51
C TYR A 613 -1.34 10.66 -48.25
N GLU A 614 -1.87 11.85 -48.54
CA GLU A 614 -1.22 13.11 -48.19
C GLU A 614 -1.04 13.21 -46.65
N PHE A 615 0.03 13.88 -46.21
CA PHE A 615 0.46 13.89 -44.80
C PHE A 615 -0.64 14.30 -43.81
N GLU A 616 -1.33 15.43 -44.10
CA GLU A 616 -2.39 15.94 -43.21
C GLU A 616 -3.65 15.07 -43.30
N GLU A 617 -3.99 14.58 -44.47
CA GLU A 617 -5.13 13.71 -44.69
C GLU A 617 -4.92 12.34 -44.04
N ALA A 618 -3.70 11.79 -44.06
CA ALA A 618 -3.35 10.55 -43.36
C ALA A 618 -3.59 10.67 -41.84
N ILE A 619 -3.20 11.80 -41.23
CA ILE A 619 -3.42 12.05 -39.81
C ILE A 619 -4.92 12.17 -39.49
N LEU A 620 -5.66 12.94 -40.28
CA LEU A 620 -7.10 13.15 -40.06
C LEU A 620 -7.90 11.85 -40.26
N THR A 621 -7.57 11.09 -41.29
CA THR A 621 -8.23 9.82 -41.61
C THR A 621 -7.93 8.77 -40.55
N ALA A 622 -6.65 8.60 -40.18
CA ALA A 622 -6.25 7.65 -39.12
C ALA A 622 -6.98 7.98 -37.80
N GLY A 623 -6.97 9.24 -37.38
CA GLY A 623 -7.65 9.66 -36.17
C GLY A 623 -9.16 9.40 -36.25
N THR A 624 -9.81 9.75 -37.37
CA THR A 624 -11.24 9.49 -37.56
C THR A 624 -11.60 8.02 -37.51
N MET A 625 -10.77 7.15 -38.10
CA MET A 625 -10.96 5.68 -38.03
C MET A 625 -10.77 5.14 -36.61
N ARG A 626 -9.85 5.70 -35.82
CA ARG A 626 -9.46 5.21 -34.52
C ARG A 626 -10.23 5.82 -33.34
N VAL A 627 -10.98 6.92 -33.54
CA VAL A 627 -11.81 7.53 -32.45
C VAL A 627 -12.72 6.50 -31.77
N ARG A 628 -13.43 5.69 -32.56
CA ARG A 628 -14.38 4.71 -32.05
C ARG A 628 -13.70 3.61 -31.20
N PRO A 629 -12.70 2.88 -31.73
CA PRO A 629 -11.97 1.89 -30.95
C PRO A 629 -11.36 2.46 -29.67
N ILE A 630 -10.61 3.54 -29.74
CA ILE A 630 -9.94 4.16 -28.59
C ILE A 630 -10.92 4.58 -27.50
N LEU A 631 -12.05 5.18 -27.86
CA LEU A 631 -13.08 5.53 -26.87
C LEU A 631 -13.76 4.30 -26.29
N MET A 632 -13.96 3.25 -27.08
CA MET A 632 -14.57 2.00 -26.62
C MET A 632 -13.68 1.30 -25.60
N THR A 633 -12.39 1.14 -25.88
CA THR A 633 -11.42 0.54 -24.96
C THR A 633 -11.25 1.39 -23.69
N ALA A 634 -11.10 2.71 -23.82
CA ALA A 634 -10.97 3.60 -22.68
C ALA A 634 -12.19 3.55 -21.74
N LEU A 635 -13.40 3.65 -22.28
CA LEU A 635 -14.65 3.61 -21.49
C LEU A 635 -14.88 2.23 -20.85
N THR A 636 -14.55 1.15 -21.55
CA THR A 636 -14.64 -0.21 -21.00
C THR A 636 -13.70 -0.36 -19.81
N THR A 637 -12.47 0.12 -19.92
CA THR A 637 -11.49 0.09 -18.82
C THR A 637 -11.90 1.00 -17.65
N ILE A 638 -12.35 2.22 -17.94
CA ILE A 638 -12.83 3.17 -16.91
C ILE A 638 -13.98 2.58 -16.11
N LEU A 639 -15.00 2.01 -16.77
CA LEU A 639 -16.14 1.42 -16.07
C LEU A 639 -15.78 0.09 -15.39
N GLY A 640 -14.86 -0.70 -15.97
CA GLY A 640 -14.32 -1.89 -15.31
C GLY A 640 -13.63 -1.53 -13.99
N LEU A 641 -12.89 -0.43 -13.94
CA LEU A 641 -12.20 0.06 -12.75
C LEU A 641 -13.09 0.86 -11.80
N SER A 642 -14.27 1.33 -12.25
CA SER A 642 -15.12 2.21 -11.44
C SER A 642 -15.61 1.55 -10.16
N THR A 643 -15.83 0.25 -10.17
CA THR A 643 -16.23 -0.55 -8.99
C THR A 643 -15.15 -0.49 -7.89
N MET A 644 -13.88 -0.56 -8.29
CA MET A 644 -12.74 -0.41 -7.36
C MET A 644 -12.55 1.05 -6.92
N ALA A 645 -12.75 2.00 -7.83
CA ALA A 645 -12.61 3.43 -7.51
C ALA A 645 -13.67 3.91 -6.51
N ILE A 646 -14.87 3.33 -6.54
CA ILE A 646 -15.94 3.62 -5.56
C ILE A 646 -15.62 2.95 -4.22
N GLY A 647 -14.81 1.88 -4.19
CA GLY A 647 -14.42 1.19 -2.96
C GLY A 647 -15.55 0.32 -2.38
N LEU A 648 -16.33 -0.34 -3.23
CA LEU A 648 -17.41 -1.22 -2.79
C LEU A 648 -16.88 -2.53 -2.19
N GLY A 649 -17.15 -2.76 -0.92
CA GLY A 649 -16.79 -3.99 -0.19
C GLY A 649 -15.51 -3.86 0.62
N GLN A 650 -15.37 -4.76 1.61
CA GLN A 650 -14.23 -4.76 2.53
C GLN A 650 -12.90 -5.01 1.79
N GLY A 651 -11.89 -4.19 2.08
CA GLY A 651 -10.55 -4.28 1.48
C GLY A 651 -10.44 -3.67 0.07
N ALA A 652 -11.56 -3.28 -0.57
CA ALA A 652 -11.55 -2.58 -1.85
C ALA A 652 -10.91 -1.19 -1.74
N GLU A 653 -11.01 -0.57 -0.57
CA GLU A 653 -10.42 0.74 -0.26
C GLU A 653 -8.91 0.78 -0.46
N MET A 654 -8.24 -0.36 -0.23
CA MET A 654 -6.80 -0.49 -0.43
C MET A 654 -6.40 -0.19 -1.88
N MET A 655 -7.19 -0.64 -2.85
CA MET A 655 -6.91 -0.48 -4.28
C MET A 655 -7.55 0.78 -4.90
N GLN A 656 -8.37 1.48 -4.14
CA GLN A 656 -9.11 2.67 -4.58
C GLN A 656 -8.19 3.76 -5.16
N PRO A 657 -7.07 4.17 -4.53
CA PRO A 657 -6.20 5.22 -5.07
C PRO A 657 -5.59 4.85 -6.42
N MET A 658 -5.24 3.57 -6.63
CA MET A 658 -4.72 3.07 -7.89
C MET A 658 -5.78 3.16 -9.00
N ALA A 659 -7.01 2.73 -8.72
CA ALA A 659 -8.12 2.82 -9.67
C ALA A 659 -8.43 4.28 -10.03
N ILE A 660 -8.44 5.20 -9.06
CA ILE A 660 -8.66 6.63 -9.26
C ILE A 660 -7.58 7.24 -10.17
N VAL A 661 -6.30 6.97 -9.89
CA VAL A 661 -5.17 7.42 -10.71
C VAL A 661 -5.30 6.91 -12.14
N THR A 662 -5.62 5.62 -12.30
CA THR A 662 -5.72 4.99 -13.61
C THR A 662 -6.92 5.56 -14.39
N ILE A 663 -8.08 5.72 -13.76
CA ILE A 663 -9.27 6.31 -14.39
C ILE A 663 -9.01 7.77 -14.79
N GLY A 664 -8.55 8.59 -13.85
CA GLY A 664 -8.27 10.02 -14.11
C GLY A 664 -7.24 10.19 -15.22
N GLY A 665 -6.16 9.39 -15.13
CA GLY A 665 -5.11 9.36 -16.14
C GLY A 665 -5.60 8.86 -17.50
N LEU A 666 -6.48 7.85 -17.53
CA LEU A 666 -7.01 7.31 -18.78
C LEU A 666 -8.00 8.28 -19.46
N ILE A 667 -8.82 8.99 -18.71
CA ILE A 667 -9.70 10.05 -19.24
C ILE A 667 -8.83 11.12 -19.93
N TYR A 668 -7.86 11.65 -19.22
CA TYR A 668 -6.98 12.71 -19.78
C TYR A 668 -6.07 12.15 -20.88
N GLY A 669 -5.49 10.97 -20.70
CA GLY A 669 -4.61 10.29 -21.66
C GLY A 669 -5.31 9.93 -22.98
N THR A 670 -6.60 9.59 -22.94
CA THR A 670 -7.39 9.36 -24.16
C THR A 670 -7.54 10.64 -24.97
N LEU A 671 -7.76 11.78 -24.28
CA LEU A 671 -7.77 13.08 -24.96
C LEU A 671 -6.40 13.44 -25.54
N LEU A 672 -5.32 13.16 -24.80
CA LEU A 672 -3.95 13.36 -25.29
C LEU A 672 -3.67 12.50 -26.53
N THR A 673 -4.01 11.21 -26.48
CA THR A 673 -3.80 10.30 -27.61
C THR A 673 -4.54 10.77 -28.86
N LEU A 674 -5.80 11.18 -28.73
CA LEU A 674 -6.61 11.60 -29.87
C LEU A 674 -6.24 12.99 -30.42
N LEU A 675 -5.81 13.93 -29.56
CA LEU A 675 -5.62 15.33 -29.96
C LEU A 675 -4.15 15.76 -30.00
N VAL A 676 -3.34 15.29 -29.04
CA VAL A 676 -1.96 15.78 -28.88
C VAL A 676 -0.97 14.92 -29.64
N VAL A 677 -1.10 13.59 -29.64
CA VAL A 677 -0.22 12.68 -30.41
C VAL A 677 -0.17 13.05 -31.89
N PRO A 678 -1.32 13.29 -32.60
CA PRO A 678 -1.30 13.72 -33.98
C PRO A 678 -0.61 15.07 -34.19
N CYS A 679 -0.75 16.00 -33.23
CA CYS A 679 -0.06 17.29 -33.27
C CYS A 679 1.46 17.15 -33.13
N ILE A 680 1.91 16.32 -32.19
CA ILE A 680 3.33 16.01 -31.98
C ILE A 680 3.90 15.30 -33.22
N TYR A 681 3.16 14.31 -33.75
CA TYR A 681 3.55 13.60 -34.97
C TYR A 681 3.72 14.61 -36.14
N GLY A 682 2.81 15.59 -36.22
CA GLY A 682 2.88 16.66 -37.22
C GLY A 682 4.04 17.67 -37.01
N LEU A 683 4.60 17.78 -35.81
CA LEU A 683 5.78 18.59 -35.49
C LEU A 683 7.09 17.91 -35.89
N PHE A 684 7.22 16.60 -35.52
CA PHE A 684 8.44 15.85 -35.74
C PHE A 684 8.64 15.36 -37.19
N ASN A 685 7.55 15.15 -37.94
CA ASN A 685 7.58 14.73 -39.34
C ASN A 685 7.25 15.93 -40.25
N ARG A 686 8.16 16.89 -40.34
CA ARG A 686 8.04 18.03 -41.29
C ARG A 686 7.86 17.53 -42.71
N ARG A 687 6.99 18.22 -43.48
CA ARG A 687 6.86 18.06 -44.94
C ARG A 687 8.25 17.93 -45.56
N LYS A 688 8.57 16.80 -46.16
CA LYS A 688 9.50 16.82 -47.27
C LYS A 688 8.78 17.64 -48.37
N LYS A 689 9.17 18.89 -48.58
CA LYS A 689 8.83 19.56 -49.84
C LYS A 689 9.23 18.61 -50.96
N LYS A 690 8.29 18.19 -51.80
CA LYS A 690 8.65 17.64 -53.11
C LYS A 690 9.56 18.68 -53.70
N ALA A 691 10.83 18.33 -53.91
CA ALA A 691 11.65 18.98 -54.92
C ALA A 691 10.94 18.70 -56.23
N GLU A 692 10.38 19.73 -56.80
CA GLU A 692 9.98 19.72 -58.21
C GLU A 692 11.17 19.40 -59.10
#